data_36a78312b1b67163f85afc73ef40fd4f
#
_entry.id   36a78312b1b67163f85afc73ef40fd4f
#
_cell.length_a   1.000
_cell.length_b   1.000
_cell.length_c   1.000
_cell.angle_alpha   90.00
_cell.angle_beta   90.00
_cell.angle_gamma   90.00
#
_symmetry.space_group_name_H-M   'P 1'
#
loop_
_entity.id
_entity.type
_entity.pdbx_description
1 polymer ?
#
loop_
_entity_poly.entity_id
_entity_poly.type
_entity_poly.pdbx_seq_one_letter_code
_entity_poly.pdbx_strand_id
1 'polypeptide(L)'
;MKEKVKRIVSLALAFLMSIGCIHSYPIVSALENDYEVYPNPHMMDYQDGSFDMTSTVNVVYEDGIDEYTKDRMNEVLAIKNIKASTSEEVKEDQTNILVGIKDSNQYVDQYVGEHYSVKTTQLFDQLDSYLLKVDNGTITVLGKDTDAAFYGLTSLYHIFKQLDGTNIRNFTMEDYANVASRGFIEGYYGNPWSTTDRMKLMEWGGYYKLNSYFYAPKDDPKHNSKWRELYTDEEIETKIKPLAEAGNKSKCRFVFALHPYMYNAIRYNSEENYQADLKVLQAKFEQVIKAGVRQIAILADDAGNVGGANYTKTLTDMTAWLKEMQKTYPDLKLTLPFCTQEYMYNGESYYQNFPANIQIVMTGGRVWGEVTNNFTTTFTNNVGRGPYMWINWPCTDNSKKHLIMGGYTTFLHPGVDPNKIQGIVLNPMQQSEPSKVAIFGNACYSWNIWQNEEEAQKCWNASFKYVDHNSAIETQASAALRELSKHMINQNMDGRVTALQESVDLKDRLTSFKEALTNGTTISDEQFEDLINEFTILKNASATYRAQAGDIRIKDQIVYWLNCWDDTADAAINYLKAVKAVQDEEANDKIWDLYSTGQAAFEKSKTYGFNYVDHLEYAEVGVQHIVPFIKAMDSYLGDIASTIVDPNKQVTKFITNRNDSPTGNIDNVFDNKANTEIVYKTPNTISKGTYVGVSYSKAIDIDRVTFRLGTNSNSKDTFSKAKVQYTTDGKKWVDLDNQEYTLPNDVALTDLNLKGVKGIRMIATEDKANTWLGIRDIAVNADEVVTEEDPGTLSVDKLTLKGGSLNNLLDDSNATYAHFAESPYKGGEIKDYLPVDASITLTFKKAKTLGTIYFGQDTGTDKSTKYVIEYTTDGQTWKVLKEYNGDASVELDVSSQNIKAKAVRIRNLELNLKSNTAGYWWKVNTFKMADPG
;
A
#
# COMPACT_ATOMS: atom_id res chain seq x y z
N MET A 1 26.11 -45.09 -26.51
CA MET A 1 25.28 -44.22 -27.37
C MET A 1 23.78 -44.47 -27.20
N LYS A 2 23.31 -45.69 -27.04
CA LYS A 2 21.86 -46.03 -26.81
C LYS A 2 21.32 -45.60 -25.42
N GLU A 3 22.15 -45.57 -24.37
CA GLU A 3 21.72 -45.10 -23.03
C GLU A 3 21.68 -43.57 -22.91
N LYS A 4 22.58 -42.84 -23.59
CA LYS A 4 22.54 -41.40 -23.66
C LYS A 4 21.29 -40.87 -24.43
N VAL A 5 20.88 -41.62 -25.46
CA VAL A 5 19.65 -41.26 -26.21
C VAL A 5 18.38 -41.54 -25.37
N LYS A 6 18.36 -42.62 -24.57
CA LYS A 6 17.23 -42.87 -23.64
C LYS A 6 17.12 -41.82 -22.53
N ARG A 7 18.26 -41.34 -21.98
CA ARG A 7 18.22 -40.23 -20.99
C ARG A 7 17.78 -38.89 -21.59
N ILE A 8 18.19 -38.59 -22.83
CA ILE A 8 17.75 -37.37 -23.52
C ILE A 8 16.26 -37.44 -23.89
N VAL A 9 15.74 -38.59 -24.29
CA VAL A 9 14.32 -38.80 -24.58
C VAL A 9 13.50 -38.82 -23.29
N SER A 10 14.01 -39.33 -22.18
CA SER A 10 13.34 -39.25 -20.85
C SER A 10 13.35 -37.84 -20.27
N LEU A 11 14.42 -37.04 -20.47
CA LEU A 11 14.43 -35.63 -20.11
C LEU A 11 13.51 -34.79 -21.01
N ALA A 12 13.43 -35.07 -22.29
CA ALA A 12 12.51 -34.38 -23.19
C ALA A 12 11.01 -34.72 -22.92
N LEU A 13 10.72 -35.99 -22.50
CA LEU A 13 9.38 -36.36 -22.04
C LEU A 13 9.05 -35.82 -20.65
N ALA A 14 10.02 -35.69 -19.74
CA ALA A 14 9.82 -35.00 -18.45
C ALA A 14 9.62 -33.51 -18.65
N PHE A 15 10.31 -32.88 -19.62
CA PHE A 15 10.13 -31.47 -19.96
C PHE A 15 8.78 -31.18 -20.63
N LEU A 16 8.24 -32.15 -21.40
CA LEU A 16 6.89 -32.09 -21.98
C LEU A 16 5.79 -32.44 -20.96
N MET A 17 6.10 -33.18 -19.88
CA MET A 17 5.15 -33.46 -18.80
C MET A 17 5.13 -32.38 -17.72
N SER A 18 6.19 -31.59 -17.54
CA SER A 18 6.20 -30.44 -16.62
C SER A 18 5.48 -29.21 -17.22
N ILE A 19 5.25 -29.18 -18.52
CA ILE A 19 4.33 -28.20 -19.16
C ILE A 19 2.86 -28.65 -19.01
N GLY A 20 2.60 -29.89 -18.61
CA GLY A 20 1.28 -30.51 -18.50
C GLY A 20 0.65 -30.50 -17.11
N CYS A 21 1.27 -29.93 -16.08
CA CYS A 21 0.67 -29.77 -14.75
C CYS A 21 0.19 -28.35 -14.43
N ILE A 22 0.01 -27.48 -15.43
CA ILE A 22 -1.08 -26.52 -15.36
C ILE A 22 -2.32 -27.40 -15.53
N HIS A 23 -3.11 -27.55 -14.48
CA HIS A 23 -4.37 -28.27 -14.54
C HIS A 23 -5.07 -27.84 -15.82
N SER A 24 -5.13 -28.73 -16.81
CA SER A 24 -6.06 -28.57 -17.92
C SER A 24 -7.45 -28.70 -17.29
N TYR A 25 -8.02 -27.55 -16.93
CA TYR A 25 -9.44 -27.51 -16.70
C TYR A 25 -10.08 -28.00 -17.99
N PRO A 26 -10.94 -29.01 -17.93
CA PRO A 26 -11.64 -29.45 -19.12
C PRO A 26 -12.36 -28.23 -19.69
N ILE A 27 -12.31 -28.07 -21.02
CA ILE A 27 -13.27 -27.24 -21.73
C ILE A 27 -14.60 -27.96 -21.52
N VAL A 28 -15.30 -27.61 -20.45
CA VAL A 28 -16.62 -28.10 -20.15
C VAL A 28 -17.54 -27.44 -21.17
N SER A 29 -18.31 -28.24 -21.88
CA SER A 29 -19.29 -27.77 -22.83
C SER A 29 -20.20 -26.73 -22.17
N ALA A 30 -20.39 -25.59 -22.83
CA ALA A 30 -21.11 -24.42 -22.34
C ALA A 30 -22.61 -24.63 -21.99
N LEU A 31 -23.10 -25.84 -21.99
CA LEU A 31 -24.51 -26.19 -21.76
C LEU A 31 -24.86 -26.66 -20.36
N GLU A 32 -23.86 -26.85 -19.47
CA GLU A 32 -24.12 -27.36 -18.09
C GLU A 32 -23.75 -26.38 -16.95
N ASN A 33 -23.07 -25.29 -17.25
CA ASN A 33 -22.66 -24.33 -16.21
C ASN A 33 -23.54 -23.08 -16.23
N ASP A 34 -23.78 -22.52 -15.05
CA ASP A 34 -24.44 -21.23 -14.86
C ASP A 34 -23.58 -20.11 -15.43
N TYR A 35 -24.21 -19.04 -15.95
CA TYR A 35 -23.49 -17.87 -16.41
C TYR A 35 -22.82 -17.16 -15.24
N GLU A 36 -21.54 -16.83 -15.37
CA GLU A 36 -20.82 -16.04 -14.41
C GLU A 36 -21.05 -14.55 -14.68
N VAL A 37 -21.63 -13.83 -13.74
CA VAL A 37 -21.89 -12.39 -13.84
C VAL A 37 -21.27 -11.67 -12.66
N TYR A 38 -20.47 -10.66 -12.92
CA TYR A 38 -19.92 -9.75 -11.90
C TYR A 38 -20.30 -8.31 -12.21
N PRO A 39 -20.67 -7.53 -11.17
CA PRO A 39 -20.96 -7.92 -9.78
C PRO A 39 -22.00 -9.04 -9.68
N ASN A 40 -21.84 -9.92 -8.67
CA ASN A 40 -22.78 -11.03 -8.45
C ASN A 40 -24.19 -10.51 -8.22
N PRO A 41 -25.19 -10.99 -9.01
CA PRO A 41 -26.57 -10.58 -8.82
C PRO A 41 -27.15 -11.10 -7.50
N HIS A 42 -28.12 -10.38 -6.94
CA HIS A 42 -28.81 -10.78 -5.72
C HIS A 42 -29.67 -12.03 -5.93
N MET A 43 -30.26 -12.18 -7.12
CA MET A 43 -31.00 -13.37 -7.49
C MET A 43 -30.84 -13.66 -8.98
N MET A 44 -30.47 -14.88 -9.29
CA MET A 44 -30.49 -15.43 -10.64
C MET A 44 -31.04 -16.86 -10.59
N ASP A 45 -32.19 -17.09 -11.25
CA ASP A 45 -32.94 -18.32 -11.20
C ASP A 45 -33.14 -18.85 -12.61
N TYR A 46 -32.61 -20.03 -12.89
CA TYR A 46 -32.74 -20.67 -14.22
C TYR A 46 -34.05 -21.41 -14.36
N GLN A 47 -34.65 -21.31 -15.52
CA GLN A 47 -35.80 -22.09 -15.92
C GLN A 47 -35.43 -23.06 -17.02
N ASP A 48 -36.31 -24.05 -17.25
CA ASP A 48 -36.10 -25.03 -18.31
C ASP A 48 -36.12 -24.39 -19.73
N GLY A 49 -35.25 -24.90 -20.58
CA GLY A 49 -35.21 -24.51 -21.98
C GLY A 49 -34.18 -23.40 -22.30
N SER A 50 -33.99 -23.27 -23.59
CA SER A 50 -33.14 -22.27 -24.22
C SER A 50 -33.66 -22.00 -25.61
N PHE A 51 -33.20 -20.93 -26.24
CA PHE A 51 -33.53 -20.66 -27.65
C PHE A 51 -32.37 -20.04 -28.40
N ASP A 52 -32.33 -20.25 -29.70
CA ASP A 52 -31.37 -19.57 -30.57
C ASP A 52 -31.94 -18.21 -30.99
N MET A 53 -31.17 -17.16 -30.76
CA MET A 53 -31.58 -15.82 -31.20
C MET A 53 -31.56 -15.71 -32.73
N THR A 54 -32.53 -15.00 -33.28
CA THR A 54 -32.57 -14.69 -34.71
C THR A 54 -31.43 -13.76 -35.12
N SER A 55 -30.96 -13.84 -36.35
CA SER A 55 -29.89 -12.99 -36.89
C SER A 55 -30.25 -11.50 -36.94
N THR A 56 -31.53 -11.21 -36.88
CA THR A 56 -32.06 -9.86 -36.69
C THR A 56 -33.08 -9.94 -35.59
N VAL A 57 -32.85 -9.20 -34.50
CA VAL A 57 -33.76 -9.13 -33.34
C VAL A 57 -34.66 -7.89 -33.46
N ASN A 58 -35.85 -7.98 -32.89
CA ASN A 58 -36.72 -6.84 -32.72
C ASN A 58 -36.47 -6.18 -31.37
N VAL A 59 -36.07 -4.91 -31.32
CA VAL A 59 -35.83 -4.17 -30.06
C VAL A 59 -36.98 -3.16 -29.86
N VAL A 60 -37.61 -3.23 -28.69
CA VAL A 60 -38.60 -2.26 -28.22
C VAL A 60 -38.00 -1.43 -27.12
N TYR A 61 -37.93 -0.10 -27.31
CA TYR A 61 -37.52 0.84 -26.31
C TYR A 61 -38.69 1.70 -25.86
N GLU A 62 -38.79 1.90 -24.56
CA GLU A 62 -39.71 2.92 -24.01
C GLU A 62 -39.10 4.32 -24.08
N ASP A 63 -39.99 5.33 -24.10
CA ASP A 63 -39.57 6.71 -23.90
C ASP A 63 -38.88 6.87 -22.51
N GLY A 64 -37.80 7.64 -22.48
CA GLY A 64 -37.01 7.81 -21.26
C GLY A 64 -35.79 6.89 -21.21
N ILE A 65 -35.70 5.86 -22.04
CA ILE A 65 -34.42 5.12 -22.24
C ILE A 65 -33.46 6.02 -23.02
N ASP A 66 -32.37 6.41 -22.39
CA ASP A 66 -31.42 7.33 -22.99
C ASP A 66 -30.52 6.68 -24.06
N GLU A 67 -29.86 7.50 -24.87
CA GLU A 67 -29.02 7.03 -25.98
C GLU A 67 -27.83 6.18 -25.50
N TYR A 68 -27.27 6.44 -24.33
CA TYR A 68 -26.17 5.65 -23.79
C TYR A 68 -26.61 4.22 -23.39
N THR A 69 -27.84 4.08 -22.93
CA THR A 69 -28.47 2.77 -22.68
C THR A 69 -28.72 2.02 -23.98
N LYS A 70 -29.16 2.72 -25.03
CA LYS A 70 -29.31 2.12 -26.38
C LYS A 70 -27.96 1.73 -26.97
N ASP A 71 -26.90 2.55 -26.74
CA ASP A 71 -25.52 2.22 -27.15
C ASP A 71 -25.03 0.93 -26.45
N ARG A 72 -25.34 0.74 -25.18
CA ARG A 72 -25.02 -0.50 -24.47
C ARG A 72 -25.71 -1.69 -25.07
N MET A 73 -26.96 -1.58 -25.49
CA MET A 73 -27.66 -2.65 -26.22
C MET A 73 -26.97 -2.97 -27.55
N ASN A 74 -26.53 -1.95 -28.28
CA ASN A 74 -25.80 -2.15 -29.53
C ASN A 74 -24.47 -2.90 -29.27
N GLU A 75 -23.76 -2.58 -28.19
CA GLU A 75 -22.54 -3.32 -27.77
C GLU A 75 -22.85 -4.79 -27.45
N VAL A 76 -23.95 -5.08 -26.75
CA VAL A 76 -24.41 -6.46 -26.47
C VAL A 76 -24.60 -7.24 -27.76
N LEU A 77 -25.38 -6.69 -28.70
CA LEU A 77 -25.68 -7.34 -29.98
C LEU A 77 -24.44 -7.55 -30.85
N ALA A 78 -23.49 -6.60 -30.81
CA ALA A 78 -22.25 -6.66 -31.56
C ALA A 78 -21.38 -7.86 -31.17
N ILE A 79 -21.44 -8.36 -29.92
CA ILE A 79 -20.69 -9.55 -29.46
C ILE A 79 -20.97 -10.77 -30.35
N LYS A 80 -22.23 -10.93 -30.82
CA LYS A 80 -22.68 -12.06 -31.62
C LYS A 80 -23.00 -11.66 -33.05
N ASN A 81 -22.66 -10.46 -33.51
CA ASN A 81 -22.95 -9.92 -34.84
C ASN A 81 -24.45 -9.93 -35.16
N ILE A 82 -25.31 -9.77 -34.17
CA ILE A 82 -26.77 -9.73 -34.30
C ILE A 82 -27.17 -8.33 -34.74
N LYS A 83 -28.09 -8.25 -35.71
CA LYS A 83 -28.65 -6.97 -36.18
C LYS A 83 -29.88 -6.61 -35.35
N ALA A 84 -30.15 -5.33 -35.19
CA ALA A 84 -31.36 -4.84 -34.57
C ALA A 84 -32.31 -4.22 -35.59
N SER A 85 -33.62 -4.49 -35.43
CA SER A 85 -34.72 -3.66 -35.94
C SER A 85 -35.54 -3.13 -34.78
N THR A 86 -36.08 -1.94 -34.84
CA THR A 86 -36.90 -1.36 -33.77
C THR A 86 -38.38 -1.38 -34.11
N SER A 87 -39.21 -1.58 -33.12
CA SER A 87 -40.66 -1.46 -33.22
C SER A 87 -41.28 -1.01 -31.88
N GLU A 88 -42.60 -0.80 -31.82
CA GLU A 88 -43.32 -0.41 -30.62
C GLU A 88 -43.83 -1.61 -29.80
N GLU A 89 -43.85 -2.85 -30.41
CA GLU A 89 -44.37 -4.06 -29.78
C GLU A 89 -43.60 -5.32 -30.27
N VAL A 90 -43.84 -6.47 -29.62
CA VAL A 90 -43.22 -7.75 -29.96
C VAL A 90 -43.62 -8.22 -31.39
N LYS A 91 -42.74 -9.01 -32.03
CA LYS A 91 -42.93 -9.65 -33.31
C LYS A 91 -42.84 -11.16 -33.18
N GLU A 92 -43.78 -11.90 -33.75
CA GLU A 92 -43.89 -13.36 -33.58
C GLU A 92 -42.72 -14.13 -34.23
N ASP A 93 -42.13 -13.60 -35.31
CA ASP A 93 -41.13 -14.27 -36.15
C ASP A 93 -39.67 -13.87 -35.81
N GLN A 94 -39.47 -13.11 -34.77
CA GLN A 94 -38.15 -12.60 -34.34
C GLN A 94 -37.93 -12.79 -32.83
N THR A 95 -36.68 -12.94 -32.43
CA THR A 95 -36.32 -12.74 -31.05
C THR A 95 -36.60 -11.30 -30.67
N ASN A 96 -37.31 -11.07 -29.57
CA ASN A 96 -37.64 -9.75 -29.05
C ASN A 96 -36.74 -9.36 -27.89
N ILE A 97 -36.28 -8.11 -27.87
CA ILE A 97 -35.59 -7.53 -26.74
C ILE A 97 -36.39 -6.30 -26.31
N LEU A 98 -36.89 -6.34 -25.09
CA LEU A 98 -37.71 -5.29 -24.50
C LEU A 98 -36.92 -4.52 -23.47
N VAL A 99 -36.80 -3.20 -23.61
CA VAL A 99 -36.03 -2.35 -22.68
C VAL A 99 -36.93 -1.22 -22.20
N GLY A 100 -37.30 -1.25 -20.91
CA GLY A 100 -38.28 -0.35 -20.34
C GLY A 100 -37.95 0.16 -18.95
N ILE A 101 -38.80 1.05 -18.47
CA ILE A 101 -38.71 1.71 -17.17
C ILE A 101 -39.96 1.39 -16.35
N LYS A 102 -39.78 0.96 -15.12
CA LYS A 102 -40.85 0.62 -14.18
C LYS A 102 -41.72 1.84 -13.90
N ASP A 103 -43.04 1.63 -13.83
CA ASP A 103 -44.10 2.62 -13.63
C ASP A 103 -44.17 3.71 -14.72
N SER A 104 -43.60 3.42 -15.90
CA SER A 104 -43.76 4.26 -17.10
C SER A 104 -45.19 4.21 -17.67
N ASN A 105 -45.91 3.12 -17.38
CA ASN A 105 -47.18 2.73 -18.02
C ASN A 105 -47.09 2.62 -19.54
N GLN A 106 -45.91 2.39 -20.09
CA GLN A 106 -45.66 2.11 -21.51
C GLN A 106 -45.64 0.60 -21.80
N TYR A 107 -45.36 0.22 -23.04
CA TYR A 107 -45.51 -1.15 -23.52
C TYR A 107 -44.70 -2.18 -22.69
N VAL A 108 -43.43 -1.93 -22.40
CA VAL A 108 -42.56 -2.90 -21.70
C VAL A 108 -42.97 -3.06 -20.23
N ASP A 109 -43.30 -1.97 -19.56
CA ASP A 109 -43.79 -1.97 -18.16
C ASP A 109 -45.11 -2.75 -18.05
N GLN A 110 -46.04 -2.52 -19.01
CA GLN A 110 -47.32 -3.27 -19.08
C GLN A 110 -47.08 -4.75 -19.41
N TYR A 111 -46.21 -5.04 -20.38
CA TYR A 111 -45.86 -6.40 -20.77
C TYR A 111 -45.29 -7.19 -19.55
N VAL A 112 -44.38 -6.62 -18.79
CA VAL A 112 -43.85 -7.23 -17.55
C VAL A 112 -44.98 -7.47 -16.54
N GLY A 113 -45.85 -6.50 -16.34
CA GLY A 113 -46.99 -6.60 -15.40
C GLY A 113 -47.99 -7.72 -15.79
N GLU A 114 -48.18 -8.00 -17.09
CA GLU A 114 -49.06 -9.03 -17.59
C GLU A 114 -48.44 -10.42 -17.66
N HIS A 115 -47.11 -10.54 -17.91
CA HIS A 115 -46.49 -11.82 -18.21
C HIS A 115 -45.57 -12.35 -17.15
N TYR A 116 -45.04 -11.49 -16.25
CA TYR A 116 -44.04 -11.89 -15.26
C TYR A 116 -44.43 -11.55 -13.82
N SER A 117 -43.98 -12.36 -12.88
CA SER A 117 -44.06 -12.09 -11.47
C SER A 117 -42.67 -11.81 -10.90
N VAL A 118 -42.50 -10.70 -10.18
CA VAL A 118 -41.30 -10.35 -9.47
C VAL A 118 -41.27 -11.08 -8.10
N LYS A 119 -40.23 -11.80 -7.81
CA LYS A 119 -40.05 -12.59 -6.57
C LYS A 119 -39.51 -11.73 -5.42
N THR A 120 -38.59 -10.85 -5.71
CA THR A 120 -37.99 -9.94 -4.71
C THR A 120 -39.03 -8.89 -4.28
N THR A 121 -39.36 -8.93 -3.01
CA THR A 121 -40.32 -7.98 -2.44
C THR A 121 -39.81 -6.55 -2.61
N GLN A 122 -40.61 -5.68 -3.19
CA GLN A 122 -40.26 -4.26 -3.42
C GLN A 122 -38.95 -4.09 -4.23
N LEU A 123 -38.72 -4.93 -5.24
CA LEU A 123 -37.52 -4.85 -6.08
C LEU A 123 -37.26 -3.42 -6.55
N PHE A 124 -38.26 -2.77 -7.10
CA PHE A 124 -38.10 -1.43 -7.70
C PHE A 124 -38.04 -0.28 -6.70
N ASP A 125 -38.18 -0.54 -5.39
CA ASP A 125 -37.83 0.40 -4.33
C ASP A 125 -36.32 0.42 -4.06
N GLN A 126 -35.59 -0.65 -4.42
CA GLN A 126 -34.16 -0.76 -4.23
C GLN A 126 -33.36 0.19 -5.15
N LEU A 127 -32.07 0.41 -4.79
CA LEU A 127 -31.18 1.26 -5.58
C LEU A 127 -30.82 0.59 -6.92
N ASP A 128 -30.87 1.35 -8.01
CA ASP A 128 -30.43 0.92 -9.35
C ASP A 128 -30.99 -0.46 -9.76
N SER A 129 -32.21 -0.79 -9.31
CA SER A 129 -32.81 -2.11 -9.45
C SER A 129 -33.36 -2.38 -10.84
N TYR A 130 -33.25 -3.64 -11.27
CA TYR A 130 -33.79 -4.10 -12.54
C TYR A 130 -34.24 -5.56 -12.49
N LEU A 131 -35.18 -5.89 -13.41
CA LEU A 131 -35.52 -7.24 -13.82
C LEU A 131 -34.85 -7.51 -15.17
N LEU A 132 -34.12 -8.62 -15.29
CA LEU A 132 -33.68 -9.19 -16.56
C LEU A 132 -34.29 -10.58 -16.70
N LYS A 133 -35.20 -10.75 -17.63
CA LYS A 133 -35.90 -11.99 -17.90
C LYS A 133 -35.58 -12.50 -19.30
N VAL A 134 -35.20 -13.76 -19.41
CA VAL A 134 -35.02 -14.46 -20.69
C VAL A 134 -36.05 -15.60 -20.73
N ASP A 135 -36.98 -15.56 -21.68
CA ASP A 135 -38.08 -16.52 -21.77
C ASP A 135 -38.53 -16.71 -23.21
N ASN A 136 -38.30 -17.92 -23.71
CA ASN A 136 -38.87 -18.43 -24.96
C ASN A 136 -38.90 -17.45 -26.16
N GLY A 137 -37.76 -16.90 -26.52
CA GLY A 137 -37.61 -15.95 -27.65
C GLY A 137 -37.71 -14.48 -27.26
N THR A 138 -37.91 -14.16 -25.98
CA THR A 138 -37.97 -12.78 -25.49
C THR A 138 -36.97 -12.54 -24.41
N ILE A 139 -36.19 -11.43 -24.50
CA ILE A 139 -35.28 -10.92 -23.50
C ILE A 139 -35.86 -9.59 -23.02
N THR A 140 -36.15 -9.48 -21.73
CA THR A 140 -36.77 -8.27 -21.16
C THR A 140 -35.89 -7.67 -20.10
N VAL A 141 -35.59 -6.40 -20.23
CA VAL A 141 -34.92 -5.58 -19.22
C VAL A 141 -35.87 -4.47 -18.77
N LEU A 142 -36.33 -4.54 -17.53
CA LEU A 142 -37.12 -3.48 -16.92
C LEU A 142 -36.30 -2.87 -15.79
N GLY A 143 -35.84 -1.63 -15.96
CA GLY A 143 -35.10 -0.90 -14.93
C GLY A 143 -36.01 0.01 -14.11
N LYS A 144 -35.61 0.35 -12.89
CA LYS A 144 -36.22 1.41 -12.09
C LYS A 144 -36.20 2.77 -12.84
N ASP A 145 -35.10 3.00 -13.56
CA ASP A 145 -34.85 4.13 -14.44
C ASP A 145 -33.91 3.72 -15.58
N THR A 146 -33.52 4.65 -16.44
CA THR A 146 -32.62 4.35 -17.58
C THR A 146 -31.22 3.87 -17.14
N ASP A 147 -30.70 4.33 -15.98
CA ASP A 147 -29.43 3.85 -15.46
C ASP A 147 -29.53 2.39 -15.00
N ALA A 148 -30.62 2.02 -14.32
CA ALA A 148 -30.93 0.65 -13.93
C ALA A 148 -31.11 -0.28 -15.14
N ALA A 149 -31.79 0.18 -16.20
CA ALA A 149 -31.89 -0.55 -17.46
C ALA A 149 -30.50 -0.76 -18.10
N PHE A 150 -29.61 0.24 -18.07
CA PHE A 150 -28.23 0.12 -18.51
C PHE A 150 -27.48 -0.99 -17.73
N TYR A 151 -27.67 -1.09 -16.40
CA TYR A 151 -27.05 -2.13 -15.58
C TYR A 151 -27.60 -3.53 -15.88
N GLY A 152 -28.89 -3.64 -16.21
CA GLY A 152 -29.47 -4.88 -16.70
C GLY A 152 -28.88 -5.33 -18.04
N LEU A 153 -28.69 -4.39 -18.97
CA LEU A 153 -28.02 -4.63 -20.25
C LEU A 153 -26.52 -4.95 -20.05
N THR A 154 -25.89 -4.39 -19.03
CA THR A 154 -24.51 -4.73 -18.68
C THR A 154 -24.38 -6.17 -18.18
N SER A 155 -25.34 -6.68 -17.41
CA SER A 155 -25.39 -8.11 -17.04
C SER A 155 -25.59 -8.99 -18.29
N LEU A 156 -26.47 -8.56 -19.21
CA LEU A 156 -26.66 -9.25 -20.47
C LEU A 156 -25.39 -9.24 -21.35
N TYR A 157 -24.61 -8.14 -21.34
CA TYR A 157 -23.30 -8.06 -22.00
C TYR A 157 -22.35 -9.17 -21.53
N HIS A 158 -22.22 -9.38 -20.23
CA HIS A 158 -21.37 -10.43 -19.67
C HIS A 158 -21.89 -11.83 -20.04
N ILE A 159 -23.20 -12.04 -20.06
CA ILE A 159 -23.81 -13.30 -20.47
C ILE A 159 -23.52 -13.56 -21.96
N PHE A 160 -23.72 -12.56 -22.84
CA PHE A 160 -23.47 -12.71 -24.28
C PHE A 160 -22.03 -13.11 -24.60
N LYS A 161 -21.07 -12.65 -23.82
CA LYS A 161 -19.66 -13.07 -23.99
C LYS A 161 -19.42 -14.55 -23.69
N GLN A 162 -20.32 -15.20 -22.96
CA GLN A 162 -20.21 -16.61 -22.57
C GLN A 162 -21.02 -17.56 -23.45
N LEU A 163 -21.94 -17.04 -24.27
CA LEU A 163 -22.75 -17.88 -25.13
C LEU A 163 -21.89 -18.62 -26.16
N ASP A 164 -22.23 -19.88 -26.43
CA ASP A 164 -21.78 -20.59 -27.60
C ASP A 164 -22.77 -20.31 -28.74
N GLY A 165 -22.32 -19.64 -29.79
CA GLY A 165 -23.18 -19.15 -30.85
C GLY A 165 -24.20 -18.12 -30.35
N THR A 166 -25.48 -18.31 -30.67
CA THR A 166 -26.60 -17.43 -30.32
C THR A 166 -27.61 -18.08 -29.37
N ASN A 167 -27.32 -19.27 -28.84
CA ASN A 167 -28.19 -19.97 -27.90
C ASN A 167 -28.12 -19.37 -26.50
N ILE A 168 -29.26 -19.01 -25.91
CA ILE A 168 -29.36 -18.45 -24.57
C ILE A 168 -30.36 -19.26 -23.73
N ARG A 169 -29.99 -19.58 -22.49
CA ARG A 169 -30.86 -20.31 -21.53
C ARG A 169 -31.92 -19.38 -20.99
N ASN A 170 -33.09 -19.96 -20.65
CA ASN A 170 -34.15 -19.24 -19.93
C ASN A 170 -33.73 -18.97 -18.48
N PHE A 171 -33.85 -17.73 -17.99
CA PHE A 171 -33.60 -17.38 -16.61
C PHE A 171 -34.34 -16.09 -16.19
N THR A 172 -34.42 -15.88 -14.90
CA THR A 172 -34.89 -14.64 -14.30
C THR A 172 -33.75 -14.10 -13.40
N MET A 173 -33.35 -12.86 -13.56
CA MET A 173 -32.45 -12.14 -12.71
C MET A 173 -33.15 -10.92 -12.14
N GLU A 174 -33.18 -10.82 -10.82
CA GLU A 174 -33.68 -9.66 -10.07
C GLU A 174 -32.52 -9.10 -9.26
N ASP A 175 -32.15 -7.86 -9.56
CA ASP A 175 -30.88 -7.34 -9.06
C ASP A 175 -30.97 -5.85 -8.73
N TYR A 176 -30.08 -5.41 -7.84
CA TYR A 176 -30.04 -4.05 -7.35
C TYR A 176 -28.70 -3.73 -6.68
N ALA A 177 -28.43 -2.48 -6.35
CA ALA A 177 -27.21 -2.09 -5.65
C ALA A 177 -27.45 -1.96 -4.14
N ASN A 178 -26.49 -2.43 -3.33
CA ASN A 178 -26.51 -2.18 -1.88
C ASN A 178 -26.04 -0.76 -1.52
N VAL A 179 -25.14 -0.16 -2.31
CA VAL A 179 -24.55 1.16 -2.04
C VAL A 179 -24.88 2.12 -3.19
N ALA A 180 -25.35 3.32 -2.87
CA ALA A 180 -25.83 4.27 -3.87
C ALA A 180 -24.71 4.82 -4.77
N SER A 181 -23.58 5.24 -4.21
CA SER A 181 -22.42 5.73 -4.97
C SER A 181 -21.29 4.73 -4.90
N ARG A 182 -20.80 4.29 -6.06
CA ARG A 182 -19.81 3.20 -6.20
C ARG A 182 -18.72 3.63 -7.17
N GLY A 183 -17.45 3.64 -6.72
CA GLY A 183 -16.43 4.08 -7.65
C GLY A 183 -15.03 4.23 -7.06
N PHE A 184 -14.33 5.22 -7.60
CA PHE A 184 -12.96 5.54 -7.22
C PHE A 184 -12.73 7.05 -7.22
N ILE A 185 -11.71 7.51 -6.47
CA ILE A 185 -11.35 8.91 -6.34
C ILE A 185 -9.87 9.08 -6.65
N GLU A 186 -9.51 10.02 -7.55
CA GLU A 186 -8.12 10.37 -7.83
C GLU A 186 -7.64 11.40 -6.80
N GLY A 187 -7.33 10.91 -5.59
CA GLY A 187 -6.88 11.75 -4.46
C GLY A 187 -5.46 11.44 -4.00
N TYR A 188 -4.77 10.46 -4.59
CA TYR A 188 -3.44 9.99 -4.23
C TYR A 188 -2.35 11.05 -4.55
N TYR A 189 -1.21 10.93 -3.89
CA TYR A 189 0.04 11.62 -4.24
C TYR A 189 0.87 10.73 -5.16
N GLY A 190 1.44 11.30 -6.23
CA GLY A 190 2.18 10.56 -7.25
C GLY A 190 2.00 11.22 -8.61
N ASN A 191 2.38 10.52 -9.68
CA ASN A 191 2.14 11.01 -11.02
C ASN A 191 0.65 10.94 -11.33
N PRO A 192 0.04 12.04 -11.80
CA PRO A 192 -1.37 12.07 -12.14
C PRO A 192 -1.67 11.17 -13.34
N TRP A 193 -2.88 10.66 -13.39
CA TRP A 193 -3.35 9.92 -14.55
C TRP A 193 -3.50 10.82 -15.78
N SER A 194 -3.24 10.28 -16.95
CA SER A 194 -3.57 10.96 -18.20
C SER A 194 -5.08 11.06 -18.39
N THR A 195 -5.55 12.01 -19.21
CA THR A 195 -6.96 12.07 -19.62
C THR A 195 -7.44 10.74 -20.20
N THR A 196 -6.59 10.05 -20.98
CA THR A 196 -6.90 8.72 -21.52
C THR A 196 -7.07 7.67 -20.44
N ASP A 197 -6.20 7.63 -19.41
CA ASP A 197 -6.34 6.69 -18.29
C ASP A 197 -7.66 6.90 -17.56
N ARG A 198 -8.01 8.15 -17.26
CA ARG A 198 -9.26 8.54 -16.60
C ARG A 198 -10.48 8.08 -17.40
N MET A 199 -10.49 8.34 -18.71
CA MET A 199 -11.56 7.89 -19.61
C MET A 199 -11.67 6.35 -19.63
N LYS A 200 -10.54 5.65 -19.79
CA LYS A 200 -10.51 4.17 -19.86
C LYS A 200 -10.98 3.51 -18.58
N LEU A 201 -10.65 4.07 -17.41
CA LEU A 201 -11.14 3.56 -16.13
C LEU A 201 -12.66 3.76 -15.98
N MET A 202 -13.21 4.90 -16.40
CA MET A 202 -14.67 5.11 -16.39
C MET A 202 -15.39 4.16 -17.37
N GLU A 203 -14.85 4.02 -18.59
CA GLU A 203 -15.40 3.08 -19.60
C GLU A 203 -15.41 1.65 -19.05
N TRP A 204 -14.28 1.20 -18.49
CA TRP A 204 -14.17 -0.13 -17.89
C TRP A 204 -15.09 -0.27 -16.67
N GLY A 205 -15.16 0.74 -15.81
CA GLY A 205 -16.02 0.77 -14.62
C GLY A 205 -17.51 0.59 -14.94
N GLY A 206 -17.96 1.10 -16.10
CA GLY A 206 -19.32 0.94 -16.60
C GLY A 206 -19.71 -0.52 -16.89
N TYR A 207 -18.74 -1.40 -17.18
CA TYR A 207 -18.98 -2.84 -17.33
C TYR A 207 -19.15 -3.57 -16.00
N TYR A 208 -18.84 -2.89 -14.88
CA TYR A 208 -18.98 -3.44 -13.53
C TYR A 208 -19.92 -2.61 -12.66
N LYS A 209 -20.83 -1.85 -13.29
CA LYS A 209 -21.90 -1.09 -12.63
C LYS A 209 -21.38 -0.04 -11.64
N LEU A 210 -20.15 0.46 -11.82
CA LEU A 210 -19.66 1.65 -11.14
C LEU A 210 -20.38 2.89 -11.68
N ASN A 211 -20.60 3.87 -10.80
CA ASN A 211 -21.34 5.08 -11.15
C ASN A 211 -20.64 6.39 -10.76
N SER A 212 -19.40 6.33 -10.26
CA SER A 212 -18.73 7.50 -9.73
C SER A 212 -17.21 7.45 -9.94
N TYR A 213 -16.67 8.40 -10.71
CA TYR A 213 -15.26 8.75 -10.71
C TYR A 213 -15.13 10.15 -10.10
N PHE A 214 -14.53 10.22 -8.92
CA PHE A 214 -14.38 11.45 -8.16
C PHE A 214 -13.07 12.15 -8.53
N TYR A 215 -13.17 13.31 -9.15
CA TYR A 215 -12.03 14.04 -9.71
C TYR A 215 -11.43 14.99 -8.67
N ALA A 216 -10.33 14.58 -8.06
CA ALA A 216 -9.59 15.38 -7.08
C ALA A 216 -8.06 15.27 -7.26
N PRO A 217 -7.53 15.34 -8.51
CA PRO A 217 -6.11 15.09 -8.77
C PRO A 217 -5.22 16.21 -8.22
N LYS A 218 -4.02 15.86 -7.81
CA LYS A 218 -3.05 16.81 -7.24
C LYS A 218 -2.39 17.73 -8.27
N ASP A 219 -2.49 17.42 -9.57
CA ASP A 219 -1.91 18.19 -10.68
C ASP A 219 -2.83 19.25 -11.28
N ASP A 220 -4.10 19.32 -10.88
CA ASP A 220 -5.02 20.34 -11.37
C ASP A 220 -5.12 21.51 -10.37
N PRO A 221 -4.39 22.61 -10.59
CA PRO A 221 -4.47 23.76 -9.70
C PRO A 221 -5.86 24.40 -9.68
N LYS A 222 -6.65 24.27 -10.75
CA LYS A 222 -8.00 24.84 -10.86
C LYS A 222 -9.07 24.05 -10.13
N HIS A 223 -8.76 22.84 -9.71
CA HIS A 223 -9.55 22.07 -8.76
C HIS A 223 -9.27 22.52 -7.31
N ASN A 224 -8.06 22.99 -7.00
CA ASN A 224 -7.55 23.23 -5.65
C ASN A 224 -7.00 24.67 -5.48
N SER A 225 -5.69 24.90 -5.67
CA SER A 225 -5.02 26.17 -5.32
C SER A 225 -5.52 27.37 -6.10
N LYS A 226 -6.03 27.16 -7.31
CA LYS A 226 -6.60 28.17 -8.21
C LYS A 226 -8.11 27.93 -8.49
N TRP A 227 -8.83 27.41 -7.51
CA TRP A 227 -10.23 27.04 -7.68
C TRP A 227 -11.14 28.22 -8.15
N ARG A 228 -10.72 29.44 -7.90
CA ARG A 228 -11.44 30.66 -8.33
C ARG A 228 -11.29 30.96 -9.82
N GLU A 229 -10.25 30.41 -10.49
CA GLU A 229 -10.03 30.61 -11.91
C GLU A 229 -10.89 29.64 -12.73
N LEU A 230 -11.59 30.18 -13.75
CA LEU A 230 -12.29 29.36 -14.72
C LEU A 230 -11.30 28.63 -15.63
N TYR A 231 -11.72 27.52 -16.18
CA TYR A 231 -10.99 26.84 -17.24
C TYR A 231 -11.05 27.68 -18.51
N THR A 232 -10.01 27.62 -19.35
CA THR A 232 -10.07 28.17 -20.70
C THR A 232 -10.95 27.30 -21.59
N ASP A 233 -11.39 27.85 -22.73
CA ASP A 233 -12.17 27.06 -23.71
C ASP A 233 -11.39 25.84 -24.19
N GLU A 234 -10.06 25.93 -24.38
CA GLU A 234 -9.20 24.81 -24.74
C GLU A 234 -9.19 23.72 -23.64
N GLU A 235 -9.04 24.09 -22.37
CA GLU A 235 -9.07 23.14 -21.26
C GLU A 235 -10.45 22.47 -21.14
N ILE A 236 -11.54 23.20 -21.39
CA ILE A 236 -12.89 22.63 -21.43
C ILE A 236 -13.00 21.59 -22.53
N GLU A 237 -12.59 21.92 -23.76
CA GLU A 237 -12.73 21.02 -24.92
C GLU A 237 -11.77 19.83 -24.85
N THR A 238 -10.56 19.99 -24.34
CA THR A 238 -9.54 18.93 -24.36
C THR A 238 -9.48 18.09 -23.10
N LYS A 239 -10.02 18.56 -21.97
CA LYS A 239 -9.90 17.90 -20.67
C LYS A 239 -11.27 17.60 -20.05
N ILE A 240 -12.10 18.62 -19.80
CA ILE A 240 -13.33 18.46 -19.01
C ILE A 240 -14.42 17.73 -19.79
N LYS A 241 -14.69 18.18 -21.02
CA LYS A 241 -15.75 17.65 -21.88
C LYS A 241 -15.52 16.17 -22.25
N PRO A 242 -14.31 15.71 -22.66
CA PRO A 242 -14.07 14.30 -22.92
C PRO A 242 -14.29 13.40 -21.69
N LEU A 243 -13.91 13.89 -20.49
CA LEU A 243 -14.12 13.15 -19.24
C LEU A 243 -15.62 13.07 -18.89
N ALA A 244 -16.34 14.18 -19.03
CA ALA A 244 -17.79 14.21 -18.78
C ALA A 244 -18.53 13.26 -19.75
N GLU A 245 -18.16 13.27 -21.04
CA GLU A 245 -18.75 12.39 -22.08
C GLU A 245 -18.46 10.91 -21.78
N ALA A 246 -17.21 10.54 -21.50
CA ALA A 246 -16.83 9.16 -21.15
C ALA A 246 -17.59 8.69 -19.90
N GLY A 247 -17.71 9.54 -18.87
CA GLY A 247 -18.45 9.24 -17.65
C GLY A 247 -19.94 9.06 -17.87
N ASN A 248 -20.58 9.90 -18.69
CA ASN A 248 -22.02 9.81 -18.99
C ASN A 248 -22.31 8.56 -19.84
N LYS A 249 -21.48 8.29 -20.84
CA LYS A 249 -21.61 7.13 -21.71
C LYS A 249 -21.48 5.80 -20.95
N SER A 250 -20.56 5.71 -20.03
CA SER A 250 -20.33 4.49 -19.22
C SER A 250 -21.23 4.39 -17.99
N LYS A 251 -21.97 5.44 -17.65
CA LYS A 251 -22.67 5.66 -16.36
C LYS A 251 -21.74 5.74 -15.14
N CYS A 252 -20.42 5.51 -15.29
CA CYS A 252 -19.40 5.79 -14.29
C CYS A 252 -19.07 7.30 -14.35
N ARG A 253 -19.93 8.12 -13.79
CA ARG A 253 -19.96 9.57 -14.00
C ARG A 253 -18.72 10.25 -13.49
N PHE A 254 -18.25 11.24 -14.24
CA PHE A 254 -17.22 12.18 -13.86
C PHE A 254 -17.78 13.15 -12.81
N VAL A 255 -17.44 12.91 -11.52
CA VAL A 255 -17.82 13.78 -10.40
C VAL A 255 -16.75 14.86 -10.24
N PHE A 256 -17.08 16.08 -10.64
CA PHE A 256 -16.14 17.20 -10.54
C PHE A 256 -16.10 17.76 -9.12
N ALA A 257 -14.97 17.62 -8.43
CA ALA A 257 -14.78 18.15 -7.10
C ALA A 257 -14.01 19.47 -7.10
N LEU A 258 -14.34 20.38 -6.18
CA LEU A 258 -13.57 21.58 -5.87
C LEU A 258 -13.18 21.61 -4.40
N HIS A 259 -11.98 22.12 -4.14
CA HIS A 259 -11.44 22.31 -2.79
C HIS A 259 -11.35 23.80 -2.43
N PRO A 260 -12.46 24.46 -2.07
CA PRO A 260 -12.50 25.91 -1.89
C PRO A 260 -12.10 26.38 -0.48
N TYR A 261 -11.49 25.53 0.33
CA TYR A 261 -11.17 25.80 1.75
C TYR A 261 -9.70 25.85 2.09
N MET A 262 -8.81 25.29 1.27
CA MET A 262 -7.39 25.20 1.57
C MET A 262 -6.62 26.44 1.14
N TYR A 263 -6.77 26.86 -0.11
CA TYR A 263 -6.06 27.99 -0.69
C TYR A 263 -7.02 29.09 -1.09
N ASN A 264 -6.76 30.34 -0.67
CA ASN A 264 -7.65 31.46 -0.95
C ASN A 264 -9.11 31.09 -0.61
N ALA A 265 -9.29 30.62 0.61
CA ALA A 265 -10.54 30.02 1.09
C ALA A 265 -11.74 30.95 1.00
N ILE A 266 -12.94 30.38 0.96
CA ILE A 266 -14.21 31.12 1.08
C ILE A 266 -14.19 31.95 2.36
N ARG A 267 -14.54 33.23 2.25
CA ARG A 267 -14.53 34.17 3.35
C ARG A 267 -15.90 34.23 4.02
N TYR A 268 -15.91 34.17 5.36
CA TYR A 268 -17.14 34.28 6.20
C TYR A 268 -17.10 35.48 7.10
N ASN A 269 -16.16 36.42 6.92
CA ASN A 269 -16.00 37.61 7.74
C ASN A 269 -17.07 38.69 7.51
N SER A 270 -17.81 38.62 6.41
CA SER A 270 -19.00 39.42 6.12
C SER A 270 -19.91 38.70 5.13
N GLU A 271 -21.20 39.02 5.15
CA GLU A 271 -22.17 38.47 4.18
C GLU A 271 -21.81 38.86 2.74
N GLU A 272 -21.34 40.08 2.52
CA GLU A 272 -20.94 40.58 1.20
C GLU A 272 -19.77 39.73 0.63
N ASN A 273 -18.73 39.48 1.44
CA ASN A 273 -17.59 38.65 1.04
C ASN A 273 -18.00 37.22 0.78
N TYR A 274 -18.84 36.65 1.64
CA TYR A 274 -19.37 35.30 1.46
C TYR A 274 -20.14 35.16 0.15
N GLN A 275 -21.08 36.06 -0.12
CA GLN A 275 -21.88 36.04 -1.35
C GLN A 275 -21.06 36.27 -2.61
N ALA A 276 -20.01 37.09 -2.52
CA ALA A 276 -19.06 37.23 -3.64
C ALA A 276 -18.32 35.93 -3.93
N ASP A 277 -17.83 35.24 -2.89
CA ASP A 277 -17.12 33.96 -3.02
C ASP A 277 -18.04 32.81 -3.47
N LEU A 278 -19.27 32.77 -2.96
CA LEU A 278 -20.28 31.80 -3.37
C LEU A 278 -20.62 31.91 -4.87
N LYS A 279 -20.71 33.12 -5.40
CA LYS A 279 -20.92 33.35 -6.86
C LYS A 279 -19.75 32.81 -7.68
N VAL A 280 -18.50 32.95 -7.20
CA VAL A 280 -17.31 32.38 -7.87
C VAL A 280 -17.36 30.87 -7.88
N LEU A 281 -17.74 30.25 -6.74
CA LEU A 281 -17.91 28.80 -6.61
C LEU A 281 -18.99 28.29 -7.59
N GLN A 282 -20.14 28.92 -7.61
CA GLN A 282 -21.26 28.60 -8.49
C GLN A 282 -20.88 28.75 -9.97
N ALA A 283 -20.20 29.82 -10.34
CA ALA A 283 -19.78 30.08 -11.72
C ALA A 283 -18.79 29.00 -12.21
N LYS A 284 -17.90 28.51 -11.33
CA LYS A 284 -16.97 27.42 -11.66
C LYS A 284 -17.71 26.12 -11.92
N PHE A 285 -18.65 25.76 -11.05
CA PHE A 285 -19.48 24.57 -11.24
C PHE A 285 -20.40 24.69 -12.45
N GLU A 286 -20.98 25.85 -12.69
CA GLU A 286 -21.81 26.08 -13.87
C GLU A 286 -21.02 25.87 -15.17
N GLN A 287 -19.75 26.33 -15.23
CA GLN A 287 -18.88 26.12 -16.39
C GLN A 287 -18.74 24.64 -16.72
N VAL A 288 -18.42 23.81 -15.72
CA VAL A 288 -18.22 22.36 -15.96
C VAL A 288 -19.55 21.62 -16.21
N ILE A 289 -20.66 22.06 -15.61
CA ILE A 289 -21.99 21.50 -15.90
C ILE A 289 -22.38 21.79 -17.36
N LYS A 290 -22.12 22.98 -17.87
CA LYS A 290 -22.29 23.32 -19.29
C LYS A 290 -21.46 22.44 -20.20
N ALA A 291 -20.28 21.99 -19.75
CA ALA A 291 -19.40 21.07 -20.47
C ALA A 291 -19.84 19.58 -20.39
N GLY A 292 -20.94 19.28 -19.71
CA GLY A 292 -21.50 17.92 -19.63
C GLY A 292 -21.32 17.20 -18.26
N VAL A 293 -20.70 17.83 -17.28
CA VAL A 293 -20.60 17.25 -15.91
C VAL A 293 -22.02 17.14 -15.31
N ARG A 294 -22.35 16.00 -14.71
CA ARG A 294 -23.68 15.71 -14.15
C ARG A 294 -23.70 15.43 -12.65
N GLN A 295 -22.54 15.50 -12.00
CA GLN A 295 -22.42 15.49 -10.55
C GLN A 295 -21.21 16.33 -10.12
N ILE A 296 -21.36 17.06 -9.01
CA ILE A 296 -20.31 17.88 -8.41
C ILE A 296 -20.07 17.46 -6.96
N ALA A 297 -18.91 17.84 -6.42
CA ALA A 297 -18.53 17.60 -5.03
C ALA A 297 -17.73 18.77 -4.46
N ILE A 298 -17.70 18.91 -3.15
CA ILE A 298 -16.96 19.93 -2.43
C ILE A 298 -16.04 19.25 -1.41
N LEU A 299 -14.77 19.68 -1.37
CA LEU A 299 -13.76 19.15 -0.48
C LEU A 299 -13.29 20.21 0.54
N ALA A 300 -13.04 19.77 1.77
CA ALA A 300 -12.44 20.55 2.84
C ALA A 300 -11.39 19.74 3.64
N ASP A 301 -10.97 18.56 3.11
CA ASP A 301 -9.92 17.74 3.70
C ASP A 301 -8.63 18.54 3.81
N ASP A 302 -7.89 18.32 4.89
CA ASP A 302 -6.60 18.96 5.21
C ASP A 302 -6.64 20.51 5.25
N ALA A 303 -7.84 21.12 5.23
CA ALA A 303 -8.03 22.57 5.31
C ALA A 303 -8.19 23.06 6.76
N GLY A 304 -8.10 24.37 6.96
CA GLY A 304 -8.49 24.99 8.23
C GLY A 304 -9.99 24.85 8.47
N ASN A 305 -10.38 24.49 9.70
CA ASN A 305 -11.79 24.35 10.07
C ASN A 305 -12.47 25.73 10.08
N VAL A 306 -13.52 25.89 9.24
CA VAL A 306 -14.30 27.13 9.17
C VAL A 306 -15.53 27.10 10.10
N GLY A 307 -15.76 25.98 10.79
CA GLY A 307 -16.87 25.78 11.72
C GLY A 307 -18.16 25.26 11.07
N GLY A 308 -18.89 24.45 11.82
CA GLY A 308 -20.09 23.75 11.33
C GLY A 308 -21.18 24.64 10.79
N ALA A 309 -21.38 25.84 11.35
CA ALA A 309 -22.38 26.83 10.88
C ALA A 309 -22.03 27.32 9.47
N ASN A 310 -20.75 27.59 9.18
CA ASN A 310 -20.30 28.05 7.88
C ASN A 310 -20.37 26.95 6.82
N TYR A 311 -20.00 25.72 7.16
CA TYR A 311 -20.22 24.57 6.27
C TYR A 311 -21.70 24.39 5.96
N THR A 312 -22.59 24.41 6.99
CA THR A 312 -24.03 24.26 6.82
C THR A 312 -24.60 25.35 5.91
N LYS A 313 -24.17 26.59 6.09
CA LYS A 313 -24.58 27.73 5.25
C LYS A 313 -24.23 27.49 3.78
N THR A 314 -22.96 27.17 3.50
CA THR A 314 -22.50 26.93 2.12
C THR A 314 -23.23 25.75 1.47
N LEU A 315 -23.39 24.65 2.20
CA LEU A 315 -24.06 23.45 1.68
C LEU A 315 -25.55 23.69 1.44
N THR A 316 -26.21 24.52 2.27
CA THR A 316 -27.62 24.94 2.08
C THR A 316 -27.75 25.78 0.81
N ASP A 317 -26.90 26.79 0.64
CA ASP A 317 -26.95 27.70 -0.52
C ASP A 317 -26.61 26.93 -1.82
N MET A 318 -25.64 26.01 -1.78
CA MET A 318 -25.30 25.15 -2.92
C MET A 318 -26.42 24.15 -3.23
N THR A 319 -27.10 23.61 -2.24
CA THR A 319 -28.25 22.73 -2.46
C THR A 319 -29.40 23.46 -3.17
N ALA A 320 -29.68 24.70 -2.75
CA ALA A 320 -30.69 25.53 -3.41
C ALA A 320 -30.30 25.85 -4.86
N TRP A 321 -29.04 26.20 -5.08
CA TRP A 321 -28.50 26.47 -6.41
C TRP A 321 -28.53 25.24 -7.33
N LEU A 322 -28.16 24.03 -6.83
CA LEU A 322 -28.26 22.78 -7.59
C LEU A 322 -29.69 22.48 -8.06
N LYS A 323 -30.70 22.72 -7.20
CA LYS A 323 -32.11 22.54 -7.57
C LYS A 323 -32.53 23.48 -8.71
N GLU A 324 -31.99 24.70 -8.72
CA GLU A 324 -32.22 25.62 -9.80
C GLU A 324 -31.53 25.18 -11.10
N MET A 325 -30.28 24.74 -11.03
CA MET A 325 -29.53 24.23 -12.17
C MET A 325 -30.19 22.98 -12.78
N GLN A 326 -30.80 22.11 -11.96
CA GLN A 326 -31.48 20.90 -12.45
C GLN A 326 -32.71 21.24 -13.33
N LYS A 327 -33.31 22.40 -13.20
CA LYS A 327 -34.38 22.82 -14.13
C LYS A 327 -33.90 22.97 -15.56
N THR A 328 -32.62 23.35 -15.74
CA THR A 328 -31.97 23.47 -17.06
C THR A 328 -31.31 22.16 -17.49
N TYR A 329 -30.79 21.40 -16.53
CA TYR A 329 -30.10 20.13 -16.72
C TYR A 329 -30.80 19.04 -15.92
N PRO A 330 -31.87 18.42 -16.42
CA PRO A 330 -32.74 17.50 -15.65
C PRO A 330 -31.99 16.24 -15.16
N ASP A 331 -30.92 15.84 -15.85
CA ASP A 331 -30.04 14.71 -15.52
C ASP A 331 -28.95 15.03 -14.49
N LEU A 332 -28.86 16.31 -14.04
CA LEU A 332 -27.94 16.73 -12.99
C LEU A 332 -28.32 16.07 -11.66
N LYS A 333 -27.39 15.36 -11.03
CA LYS A 333 -27.61 14.72 -9.72
C LYS A 333 -27.68 15.81 -8.62
N LEU A 334 -28.67 15.71 -7.76
CA LEU A 334 -28.82 16.61 -6.61
C LEU A 334 -27.97 16.19 -5.40
N THR A 335 -27.52 14.94 -5.36
CA THR A 335 -26.59 14.48 -4.33
C THR A 335 -25.28 15.26 -4.42
N LEU A 336 -24.83 15.78 -3.29
CA LEU A 336 -23.62 16.59 -3.19
C LEU A 336 -22.67 15.95 -2.17
N PRO A 337 -21.69 15.18 -2.61
CA PRO A 337 -20.62 14.69 -1.74
C PRO A 337 -19.83 15.87 -1.17
N PHE A 338 -19.62 15.83 0.15
CA PHE A 338 -18.85 16.83 0.88
C PHE A 338 -17.86 16.16 1.81
N CYS A 339 -16.56 16.33 1.54
CA CYS A 339 -15.50 15.90 2.44
C CYS A 339 -15.25 16.98 3.47
N THR A 340 -15.42 16.63 4.74
CA THR A 340 -15.24 17.57 5.86
C THR A 340 -13.76 17.67 6.25
N GLN A 341 -13.41 18.69 7.03
CA GLN A 341 -12.08 18.82 7.61
C GLN A 341 -11.83 17.69 8.64
N GLU A 342 -12.87 17.24 9.34
CA GLU A 342 -12.83 16.17 10.34
C GLU A 342 -13.05 14.76 9.71
N TYR A 343 -12.71 14.57 8.43
CA TYR A 343 -12.98 13.36 7.64
C TYR A 343 -12.44 12.05 8.26
N MET A 344 -11.46 12.14 9.15
CA MET A 344 -10.80 10.98 9.78
C MET A 344 -11.32 10.64 11.18
N TYR A 345 -12.42 11.30 11.64
CA TYR A 345 -13.06 11.04 12.93
C TYR A 345 -14.35 10.22 12.78
N ASN A 346 -15.17 10.17 13.84
CA ASN A 346 -16.38 9.34 13.89
C ASN A 346 -17.67 10.09 13.57
N GLY A 347 -17.57 11.25 12.94
CA GLY A 347 -18.71 12.11 12.60
C GLY A 347 -19.07 13.08 13.72
N GLU A 348 -19.18 14.35 13.35
CA GLU A 348 -19.51 15.44 14.26
C GLU A 348 -21.03 15.64 14.34
N SER A 349 -21.55 15.95 15.52
CA SER A 349 -22.99 16.12 15.74
C SER A 349 -23.62 17.21 14.88
N TYR A 350 -22.87 18.25 14.52
CA TYR A 350 -23.38 19.33 13.67
C TYR A 350 -23.65 18.89 12.22
N TYR A 351 -23.13 17.72 11.76
CA TYR A 351 -23.46 17.18 10.44
C TYR A 351 -24.95 16.87 10.27
N GLN A 352 -25.69 16.69 11.39
CA GLN A 352 -27.15 16.54 11.37
C GLN A 352 -27.87 17.78 10.76
N ASN A 353 -27.22 18.94 10.81
CA ASN A 353 -27.78 20.19 10.26
C ASN A 353 -27.56 20.32 8.74
N PHE A 354 -26.76 19.47 8.12
CA PHE A 354 -26.57 19.51 6.67
C PHE A 354 -27.83 19.12 5.92
N PRO A 355 -28.12 19.73 4.76
CA PRO A 355 -29.24 19.31 3.91
C PRO A 355 -29.22 17.80 3.62
N ALA A 356 -30.38 17.20 3.40
CA ALA A 356 -30.52 15.74 3.25
C ALA A 356 -29.78 15.15 2.02
N ASN A 357 -29.56 15.97 0.98
CA ASN A 357 -28.84 15.59 -0.22
C ASN A 357 -27.29 15.57 -0.05
N ILE A 358 -26.78 16.04 1.07
CA ILE A 358 -25.34 16.04 1.33
C ILE A 358 -24.90 14.64 1.74
N GLN A 359 -23.96 14.08 0.96
CA GLN A 359 -23.28 12.83 1.27
C GLN A 359 -21.95 13.16 1.97
N ILE A 360 -21.82 12.75 3.23
CA ILE A 360 -20.69 13.14 4.08
C ILE A 360 -19.56 12.17 3.90
N VAL A 361 -18.45 12.66 3.30
CA VAL A 361 -17.28 11.86 2.94
C VAL A 361 -16.36 11.68 4.14
N MET A 362 -16.05 10.42 4.49
CA MET A 362 -15.26 10.02 5.64
C MET A 362 -14.30 8.89 5.28
N THR A 363 -13.15 8.80 5.96
CA THR A 363 -12.13 7.77 5.69
C THR A 363 -12.18 6.56 6.63
N GLY A 364 -13.21 6.44 7.48
CA GLY A 364 -13.40 5.25 8.32
C GLY A 364 -12.80 5.36 9.74
N GLY A 365 -12.85 6.55 10.35
CA GLY A 365 -12.40 6.78 11.73
C GLY A 365 -10.90 7.01 11.89
N ARG A 366 -10.15 6.96 10.81
CA ARG A 366 -8.71 7.26 10.68
C ARG A 366 -8.38 7.53 9.22
N VAL A 367 -7.22 8.10 8.91
CA VAL A 367 -6.83 8.42 7.51
C VAL A 367 -6.83 7.17 6.64
N TRP A 368 -6.29 6.07 7.13
CA TRP A 368 -6.24 4.75 6.48
C TRP A 368 -7.27 3.82 7.10
N GLY A 369 -8.55 4.21 7.02
CA GLY A 369 -9.65 3.46 7.60
C GLY A 369 -10.22 2.38 6.67
N GLU A 370 -11.22 1.70 7.18
CA GLU A 370 -11.84 0.51 6.60
C GLU A 370 -13.36 0.65 6.60
N VAL A 371 -14.05 -0.04 5.72
CA VAL A 371 -15.51 -0.16 5.73
C VAL A 371 -15.89 -1.22 6.75
N THR A 372 -16.33 -0.83 7.94
CA THR A 372 -16.71 -1.75 9.04
C THR A 372 -18.07 -1.41 9.62
N ASN A 373 -18.78 -2.42 10.15
CA ASN A 373 -20.03 -2.21 10.90
C ASN A 373 -19.84 -1.28 12.10
N ASN A 374 -18.69 -1.36 12.77
CA ASN A 374 -18.40 -0.52 13.92
C ASN A 374 -18.38 0.97 13.53
N PHE A 375 -17.62 1.30 12.49
CA PHE A 375 -17.52 2.70 12.05
C PHE A 375 -18.86 3.21 11.49
N THR A 376 -19.48 2.46 10.56
CA THR A 376 -20.71 2.90 9.89
C THR A 376 -21.85 3.07 10.88
N THR A 377 -21.96 2.18 11.89
CA THR A 377 -22.97 2.28 12.97
C THR A 377 -22.69 3.48 13.89
N THR A 378 -21.44 3.66 14.32
CA THR A 378 -21.05 4.79 15.18
C THR A 378 -21.31 6.12 14.48
N PHE A 379 -20.90 6.23 13.23
CA PHE A 379 -21.14 7.42 12.42
C PHE A 379 -22.65 7.69 12.25
N THR A 380 -23.42 6.67 11.86
CA THR A 380 -24.88 6.79 11.67
C THR A 380 -25.58 7.23 12.95
N ASN A 381 -25.19 6.71 14.10
CA ASN A 381 -25.74 7.11 15.40
C ASN A 381 -25.41 8.57 15.73
N ASN A 382 -24.21 9.04 15.39
CA ASN A 382 -23.79 10.42 15.64
C ASN A 382 -24.45 11.42 14.69
N VAL A 383 -24.71 11.02 13.43
CA VAL A 383 -25.08 11.93 12.32
C VAL A 383 -26.53 11.75 11.86
N GLY A 384 -27.15 10.60 12.11
CA GLY A 384 -28.53 10.29 11.66
C GLY A 384 -28.63 9.81 10.21
N ARG A 385 -27.49 9.62 9.52
CA ARG A 385 -27.37 9.04 8.17
C ARG A 385 -26.03 8.35 8.00
N GLY A 386 -25.91 7.41 7.06
CA GLY A 386 -24.68 6.69 6.79
C GLY A 386 -23.57 7.59 6.18
N PRO A 387 -22.28 7.24 6.35
CA PRO A 387 -21.18 7.94 5.70
C PRO A 387 -21.10 7.62 4.21
N TYR A 388 -20.44 8.52 3.45
CA TYR A 388 -19.85 8.23 2.15
C TYR A 388 -18.38 7.89 2.39
N MET A 389 -17.95 6.65 2.11
CA MET A 389 -16.63 6.14 2.45
C MET A 389 -15.60 6.48 1.36
N TRP A 390 -14.55 7.22 1.73
CA TRP A 390 -13.33 7.39 0.94
C TRP A 390 -12.26 6.49 1.55
N ILE A 391 -11.94 5.40 0.91
CA ILE A 391 -10.99 4.41 1.43
C ILE A 391 -9.64 4.58 0.73
N ASN A 392 -8.58 4.88 1.50
CA ASN A 392 -7.21 5.05 1.01
C ASN A 392 -6.55 3.69 0.72
N TRP A 393 -7.14 2.94 -0.19
CA TRP A 393 -6.71 1.64 -0.69
C TRP A 393 -7.18 1.50 -2.15
N PRO A 394 -6.36 1.02 -3.07
CA PRO A 394 -4.97 0.52 -2.95
C PRO A 394 -3.89 1.62 -3.03
N CYS A 395 -4.15 2.79 -2.51
CA CYS A 395 -3.23 3.93 -2.53
C CYS A 395 -1.83 3.56 -1.99
N THR A 396 -0.79 3.99 -2.71
CA THR A 396 0.61 3.69 -2.40
C THR A 396 1.42 4.89 -1.92
N ASP A 397 0.78 5.94 -1.43
CA ASP A 397 1.45 7.18 -1.02
C ASP A 397 2.59 6.96 -0.01
N ASN A 398 2.43 5.98 0.89
CA ASN A 398 3.42 5.63 1.91
C ASN A 398 4.14 4.30 1.64
N SER A 399 3.88 3.67 0.50
CA SER A 399 4.46 2.39 0.07
C SER A 399 4.80 2.38 -1.42
N LYS A 400 5.37 3.47 -1.91
CA LYS A 400 5.53 3.85 -3.33
C LYS A 400 6.14 2.75 -4.21
N LYS A 401 7.02 1.93 -3.64
CA LYS A 401 7.73 0.85 -4.33
C LYS A 401 6.88 -0.37 -4.64
N HIS A 402 5.69 -0.46 -4.04
CA HIS A 402 4.84 -1.65 -4.11
C HIS A 402 3.63 -1.45 -5.01
N LEU A 403 3.14 -2.55 -5.59
CA LEU A 403 1.78 -2.66 -6.08
C LEU A 403 0.90 -3.32 -5.01
N ILE A 404 -0.35 -2.90 -4.90
CA ILE A 404 -1.31 -3.46 -3.96
C ILE A 404 -2.42 -4.13 -4.75
N MET A 405 -2.21 -5.43 -5.03
CA MET A 405 -3.07 -6.24 -5.90
C MET A 405 -4.05 -7.12 -5.12
N GLY A 406 -4.31 -6.79 -3.85
CA GLY A 406 -5.20 -7.55 -2.98
C GLY A 406 -5.59 -6.76 -1.73
N GLY A 407 -6.07 -7.44 -0.68
CA GLY A 407 -6.47 -6.82 0.58
C GLY A 407 -7.97 -6.53 0.69
N TYR A 408 -8.80 -7.27 -0.06
CA TYR A 408 -10.26 -7.07 -0.13
C TYR A 408 -10.91 -7.02 1.25
N THR A 409 -10.79 -8.06 2.03
CA THR A 409 -11.44 -8.14 3.36
C THR A 409 -10.78 -7.31 4.44
N THR A 410 -9.56 -6.82 4.18
CA THR A 410 -8.90 -5.87 5.09
C THR A 410 -9.56 -4.51 5.05
N PHE A 411 -10.01 -4.06 3.87
CA PHE A 411 -10.60 -2.73 3.70
C PHE A 411 -12.13 -2.74 3.54
N LEU A 412 -12.67 -3.81 2.96
CA LEU A 412 -14.10 -3.99 2.70
C LEU A 412 -14.59 -5.21 3.52
N HIS A 413 -14.99 -4.97 4.76
CA HIS A 413 -15.37 -6.06 5.67
C HIS A 413 -16.71 -6.68 5.26
N PRO A 414 -16.82 -8.02 5.24
CA PRO A 414 -18.09 -8.70 5.00
C PRO A 414 -19.17 -8.37 6.04
N GLY A 415 -20.45 -8.48 5.64
CA GLY A 415 -21.59 -8.36 6.52
C GLY A 415 -21.86 -6.95 7.05
N VAL A 416 -21.39 -5.90 6.39
CA VAL A 416 -21.72 -4.52 6.75
C VAL A 416 -23.15 -4.19 6.33
N ASP A 417 -23.89 -3.48 7.19
CA ASP A 417 -25.28 -3.09 6.94
C ASP A 417 -25.35 -2.04 5.80
N PRO A 418 -25.93 -2.38 4.63
CA PRO A 418 -26.02 -1.46 3.49
C PRO A 418 -26.82 -0.18 3.79
N ASN A 419 -27.77 -0.21 4.71
CA ASN A 419 -28.56 0.96 5.08
C ASN A 419 -27.75 2.03 5.82
N LYS A 420 -26.52 1.71 6.21
CA LYS A 420 -25.61 2.60 6.91
C LYS A 420 -24.44 3.07 6.04
N ILE A 421 -24.56 2.98 4.71
CA ILE A 421 -23.53 3.45 3.77
C ILE A 421 -24.20 4.20 2.63
N GLN A 422 -23.72 5.42 2.30
CA GLN A 422 -24.21 6.19 1.17
C GLN A 422 -23.33 6.07 -0.09
N GLY A 423 -22.07 5.74 0.07
CA GLY A 423 -21.13 5.59 -1.03
C GLY A 423 -19.83 4.96 -0.61
N ILE A 424 -19.12 4.34 -1.56
CA ILE A 424 -17.75 3.85 -1.39
C ILE A 424 -16.94 4.23 -2.63
N VAL A 425 -15.89 5.04 -2.43
CA VAL A 425 -14.88 5.33 -3.44
C VAL A 425 -13.50 4.94 -2.90
N LEU A 426 -12.74 4.22 -3.72
CA LEU A 426 -11.37 3.86 -3.39
C LEU A 426 -10.41 4.92 -3.90
N ASN A 427 -9.40 5.26 -3.10
CA ASN A 427 -8.26 6.05 -3.55
C ASN A 427 -7.19 5.09 -4.09
N PRO A 428 -6.86 5.11 -5.40
CA PRO A 428 -6.07 4.08 -6.05
C PRO A 428 -4.57 4.40 -6.08
N MET A 429 -3.80 3.54 -6.79
CA MET A 429 -2.39 3.76 -7.09
C MET A 429 -2.24 4.78 -8.23
N GLN A 430 -1.03 5.37 -8.36
CA GLN A 430 -0.68 6.13 -9.58
C GLN A 430 -0.69 5.24 -10.85
N GLN A 431 -0.56 3.94 -10.71
CA GLN A 431 -0.73 2.96 -11.79
C GLN A 431 -2.24 2.68 -11.95
N SER A 432 -2.85 3.34 -12.94
CA SER A 432 -4.30 3.28 -13.16
C SER A 432 -4.81 1.87 -13.45
N GLU A 433 -4.12 1.16 -14.32
CA GLU A 433 -4.61 -0.12 -14.84
C GLU A 433 -4.53 -1.26 -13.80
N PRO A 434 -3.41 -1.48 -13.06
CA PRO A 434 -3.41 -2.49 -12.00
C PRO A 434 -4.32 -2.13 -10.81
N SER A 435 -4.68 -0.86 -10.63
CA SER A 435 -5.70 -0.43 -9.65
C SER A 435 -7.07 -1.04 -9.91
N LYS A 436 -7.35 -1.50 -11.14
CA LYS A 436 -8.59 -2.19 -11.51
C LYS A 436 -8.86 -3.40 -10.63
N VAL A 437 -7.85 -4.10 -10.11
CA VAL A 437 -8.06 -5.25 -9.21
C VAL A 437 -8.83 -4.83 -7.96
N ALA A 438 -8.40 -3.78 -7.28
CA ALA A 438 -9.11 -3.26 -6.10
C ALA A 438 -10.45 -2.61 -6.47
N ILE A 439 -10.48 -1.86 -7.57
CA ILE A 439 -11.70 -1.20 -8.07
C ILE A 439 -12.78 -2.23 -8.43
N PHE A 440 -12.40 -3.38 -9.01
CA PHE A 440 -13.31 -4.52 -9.25
C PHE A 440 -13.89 -5.05 -7.94
N GLY A 441 -13.05 -5.21 -6.93
CA GLY A 441 -13.49 -5.61 -5.58
C GLY A 441 -14.53 -4.66 -5.01
N ASN A 442 -14.31 -3.34 -5.13
CA ASN A 442 -15.30 -2.34 -4.70
C ASN A 442 -16.59 -2.38 -5.53
N ALA A 443 -16.49 -2.58 -6.84
CA ALA A 443 -17.67 -2.72 -7.71
C ALA A 443 -18.55 -3.88 -7.24
N CYS A 444 -17.94 -5.04 -6.99
CA CYS A 444 -18.66 -6.23 -6.52
C CYS A 444 -19.22 -6.04 -5.11
N TYR A 445 -18.40 -5.56 -4.18
CA TYR A 445 -18.81 -5.31 -2.80
C TYR A 445 -19.93 -4.28 -2.69
N SER A 446 -19.81 -3.16 -3.36
CA SER A 446 -20.80 -2.08 -3.28
C SER A 446 -22.11 -2.43 -3.99
N TRP A 447 -22.08 -3.34 -4.96
CA TRP A 447 -23.28 -3.84 -5.61
C TRP A 447 -24.00 -4.85 -4.73
N ASN A 448 -23.28 -5.86 -4.23
CA ASN A 448 -23.81 -6.92 -3.38
C ASN A 448 -22.79 -7.22 -2.26
N ILE A 449 -23.00 -6.64 -1.07
CA ILE A 449 -22.05 -6.72 0.05
C ILE A 449 -21.81 -8.17 0.44
N TRP A 450 -20.57 -8.61 0.40
CA TRP A 450 -20.15 -9.95 0.78
C TRP A 450 -20.60 -10.29 2.20
N GLN A 451 -21.09 -11.49 2.42
CA GLN A 451 -21.51 -11.97 3.73
C GLN A 451 -20.38 -12.65 4.50
N ASN A 452 -19.34 -13.10 3.81
CA ASN A 452 -18.19 -13.81 4.38
C ASN A 452 -16.91 -13.61 3.54
N GLU A 453 -15.78 -14.07 4.07
CA GLU A 453 -14.48 -13.96 3.40
C GLU A 453 -14.37 -14.84 2.14
N GLU A 454 -15.11 -15.95 2.08
CA GLU A 454 -15.08 -16.86 0.92
C GLU A 454 -15.63 -16.16 -0.34
N GLU A 455 -16.70 -15.39 -0.21
CA GLU A 455 -17.26 -14.59 -1.31
C GLU A 455 -16.26 -13.54 -1.81
N ALA A 456 -15.57 -12.85 -0.90
CA ALA A 456 -14.52 -11.90 -1.23
C ALA A 456 -13.34 -12.58 -1.94
N GLN A 457 -12.93 -13.77 -1.47
CA GLN A 457 -11.84 -14.53 -2.08
C GLN A 457 -12.19 -15.05 -3.48
N LYS A 458 -13.42 -15.51 -3.68
CA LYS A 458 -13.94 -15.87 -5.01
C LYS A 458 -13.93 -14.67 -5.97
N CYS A 459 -14.36 -13.51 -5.48
CA CYS A 459 -14.33 -12.26 -6.23
C CYS A 459 -12.90 -11.86 -6.60
N TRP A 460 -11.95 -11.93 -5.66
CA TRP A 460 -10.55 -11.64 -5.92
C TRP A 460 -9.95 -12.60 -6.96
N ASN A 461 -10.17 -13.88 -6.82
CA ASN A 461 -9.70 -14.89 -7.78
C ASN A 461 -10.23 -14.63 -9.20
N ALA A 462 -11.52 -14.26 -9.32
CA ALA A 462 -12.15 -13.97 -10.59
C ALA A 462 -11.69 -12.63 -11.20
N SER A 463 -11.28 -11.65 -10.38
CA SER A 463 -10.99 -10.28 -10.84
C SER A 463 -9.99 -10.24 -12.00
N PHE A 464 -8.98 -11.09 -11.99
CA PHE A 464 -7.86 -11.06 -12.95
C PHE A 464 -8.28 -11.29 -14.40
N LYS A 465 -9.23 -12.18 -14.66
CA LYS A 465 -9.76 -12.40 -16.02
C LYS A 465 -10.62 -11.23 -16.51
N TYR A 466 -11.34 -10.57 -15.60
CA TYR A 466 -12.12 -9.38 -15.92
C TYR A 466 -11.25 -8.12 -16.05
N VAL A 467 -10.20 -8.02 -15.27
CA VAL A 467 -9.25 -6.91 -15.33
C VAL A 467 -8.37 -7.01 -16.58
N ASP A 468 -7.86 -8.20 -16.89
CA ASP A 468 -6.94 -8.41 -18.00
C ASP A 468 -7.64 -8.38 -19.38
N HIS A 469 -8.83 -8.99 -19.52
CA HIS A 469 -9.49 -9.10 -20.83
C HIS A 469 -11.02 -9.02 -20.80
N ASN A 470 -11.61 -8.53 -19.72
CA ASN A 470 -13.04 -8.30 -19.56
C ASN A 470 -13.90 -9.51 -19.98
N SER A 471 -13.60 -10.72 -19.50
CA SER A 471 -14.29 -11.98 -19.85
C SER A 471 -14.36 -12.93 -18.67
N ALA A 472 -15.37 -13.79 -18.65
CA ALA A 472 -15.49 -14.90 -17.69
C ALA A 472 -14.50 -16.05 -17.96
N ILE A 473 -13.89 -16.10 -19.15
CA ILE A 473 -12.95 -17.17 -19.54
C ILE A 473 -11.57 -16.85 -19.01
N GLU A 474 -11.00 -17.75 -18.22
CA GLU A 474 -9.61 -17.59 -17.75
C GLU A 474 -8.61 -17.86 -18.88
N THR A 475 -7.59 -17.02 -19.02
CA THR A 475 -6.46 -17.20 -19.93
C THR A 475 -5.18 -17.52 -19.13
N GLN A 476 -4.16 -18.00 -19.83
CA GLN A 476 -2.84 -18.19 -19.20
C GLN A 476 -2.28 -16.87 -18.65
N ALA A 477 -2.54 -15.75 -19.34
CA ALA A 477 -2.12 -14.43 -18.89
C ALA A 477 -2.84 -14.01 -17.61
N SER A 478 -4.17 -14.12 -17.55
CA SER A 478 -4.91 -13.74 -16.33
C SER A 478 -4.58 -14.63 -15.14
N ALA A 479 -4.35 -15.93 -15.35
CA ALA A 479 -3.88 -16.85 -14.32
C ALA A 479 -2.47 -16.48 -13.84
N ALA A 480 -1.56 -16.13 -14.76
CA ALA A 480 -0.22 -15.66 -14.44
C ALA A 480 -0.23 -14.35 -13.64
N LEU A 481 -1.07 -13.38 -14.02
CA LEU A 481 -1.22 -12.14 -13.30
C LEU A 481 -1.73 -12.38 -11.87
N ARG A 482 -2.71 -13.28 -11.70
CA ARG A 482 -3.20 -13.69 -10.37
C ARG A 482 -2.08 -14.29 -9.53
N GLU A 483 -1.29 -15.19 -10.11
CA GLU A 483 -0.18 -15.84 -9.40
C GLU A 483 0.83 -14.82 -8.86
N LEU A 484 1.31 -13.92 -9.72
CA LEU A 484 2.21 -12.84 -9.31
C LEU A 484 1.59 -11.92 -8.24
N SER A 485 0.30 -11.64 -8.36
CA SER A 485 -0.43 -10.71 -7.48
C SER A 485 -0.57 -11.21 -6.05
N LYS A 486 -0.51 -12.53 -5.79
CA LYS A 486 -0.45 -13.09 -4.43
C LYS A 486 0.73 -12.54 -3.61
N HIS A 487 1.76 -12.09 -4.30
CA HIS A 487 3.03 -11.63 -3.73
C HIS A 487 3.27 -10.12 -3.94
N MET A 488 2.21 -9.38 -4.30
CA MET A 488 2.21 -7.93 -4.50
C MET A 488 1.00 -7.33 -3.78
N ILE A 489 0.91 -7.51 -2.47
CA ILE A 489 -0.23 -7.06 -1.65
C ILE A 489 0.23 -6.23 -0.46
N ASN A 490 1.36 -6.57 0.16
CA ASN A 490 1.82 -5.92 1.37
C ASN A 490 2.24 -4.47 1.11
N GLN A 491 1.81 -3.57 1.98
CA GLN A 491 2.14 -2.15 1.88
C GLN A 491 3.47 -1.79 2.53
N ASN A 492 4.01 -2.69 3.36
CA ASN A 492 5.21 -2.43 4.17
C ASN A 492 5.12 -1.09 4.96
N MET A 493 3.92 -0.74 5.40
CA MET A 493 3.67 0.47 6.18
C MET A 493 3.86 0.21 7.67
N ASP A 494 4.28 1.22 8.39
CA ASP A 494 4.24 1.22 9.85
C ASP A 494 2.79 1.06 10.36
N GLY A 495 2.57 0.82 11.64
CA GLY A 495 1.28 0.45 12.22
C GLY A 495 0.08 1.39 11.97
N ARG A 496 0.14 2.30 10.99
CA ARG A 496 -0.96 3.19 10.57
C ARG A 496 -2.04 2.49 9.75
N VAL A 497 -1.70 1.36 9.15
CA VAL A 497 -2.62 0.54 8.36
C VAL A 497 -2.62 -0.88 8.91
N THR A 498 -3.76 -1.54 8.87
CA THR A 498 -3.84 -2.98 9.13
C THR A 498 -2.91 -3.70 8.14
N ALA A 499 -2.02 -4.55 8.66
CA ALA A 499 -1.02 -5.22 7.86
C ALA A 499 -1.68 -6.13 6.81
N LEU A 500 -1.51 -5.78 5.55
CA LEU A 500 -1.91 -6.64 4.45
C LEU A 500 -1.01 -7.87 4.37
N GLN A 501 -1.62 -9.03 4.22
CA GLN A 501 -0.90 -10.30 4.09
C GLN A 501 -0.64 -10.61 2.62
N GLU A 502 0.59 -10.96 2.30
CA GLU A 502 0.98 -11.48 0.98
C GLU A 502 1.71 -12.81 1.10
N SER A 503 1.85 -13.53 0.01
CA SER A 503 2.58 -14.79 -0.03
C SER A 503 2.10 -15.81 1.03
N VAL A 504 0.80 -15.80 1.35
CA VAL A 504 0.23 -16.61 2.44
C VAL A 504 0.50 -18.10 2.23
N ASP A 505 0.37 -18.56 0.98
CA ASP A 505 0.61 -19.96 0.59
C ASP A 505 2.08 -20.37 0.76
N LEU A 506 3.02 -19.42 0.73
CA LEU A 506 4.46 -19.67 0.87
C LEU A 506 4.97 -19.47 2.30
N LYS A 507 4.28 -18.71 3.12
CA LYS A 507 4.74 -18.23 4.43
C LYS A 507 5.35 -19.34 5.29
N ASP A 508 4.59 -20.42 5.51
CA ASP A 508 5.01 -21.50 6.40
C ASP A 508 6.17 -22.32 5.81
N ARG A 509 6.15 -22.55 4.50
CA ARG A 509 7.23 -23.23 3.77
C ARG A 509 8.55 -22.47 3.85
N LEU A 510 8.51 -21.13 3.60
CA LEU A 510 9.68 -20.27 3.70
C LEU A 510 10.17 -20.11 5.14
N THR A 511 9.28 -20.06 6.11
CA THR A 511 9.62 -19.97 7.53
C THR A 511 10.31 -21.25 8.01
N SER A 512 9.75 -22.41 7.71
CA SER A 512 10.30 -23.72 8.05
C SER A 512 11.70 -23.91 7.45
N PHE A 513 11.90 -23.52 6.20
CA PHE A 513 13.21 -23.56 5.56
C PHE A 513 14.23 -22.64 6.26
N LYS A 514 13.87 -21.39 6.56
CA LYS A 514 14.75 -20.46 7.28
C LYS A 514 15.14 -20.98 8.68
N GLU A 515 14.20 -21.57 9.39
CA GLU A 515 14.46 -22.19 10.70
C GLU A 515 15.44 -23.35 10.59
N ALA A 516 15.25 -24.24 9.59
CA ALA A 516 16.18 -25.32 9.33
C ALA A 516 17.59 -24.80 9.01
N LEU A 517 17.69 -23.77 8.16
CA LEU A 517 18.95 -23.14 7.82
C LEU A 517 19.64 -22.51 9.04
N THR A 518 18.89 -21.82 9.90
CA THR A 518 19.42 -21.17 11.11
C THR A 518 19.86 -22.18 12.15
N ASN A 519 19.14 -23.28 12.31
CA ASN A 519 19.41 -24.32 13.28
C ASN A 519 20.45 -25.36 12.80
N GLY A 520 20.90 -25.25 11.54
CA GLY A 520 21.82 -26.20 10.92
C GLY A 520 21.23 -27.62 10.79
N THR A 521 19.89 -27.72 10.67
CA THR A 521 19.20 -29.00 10.42
C THR A 521 19.19 -29.29 8.93
N THR A 522 19.29 -30.59 8.59
CA THR A 522 19.26 -31.01 7.19
C THR A 522 17.91 -30.71 6.56
N ILE A 523 17.92 -30.01 5.41
CA ILE A 523 16.77 -29.72 4.59
C ILE A 523 16.60 -30.88 3.59
N SER A 524 15.37 -31.36 3.43
CA SER A 524 15.10 -32.47 2.52
C SER A 524 15.18 -32.05 1.05
N ASP A 525 15.53 -33.00 0.17
CA ASP A 525 15.50 -32.77 -1.28
C ASP A 525 14.12 -32.31 -1.75
N GLU A 526 13.06 -32.86 -1.20
CA GLU A 526 11.68 -32.50 -1.50
C GLU A 526 11.41 -31.01 -1.19
N GLN A 527 11.90 -30.48 -0.06
CA GLN A 527 11.77 -29.08 0.29
C GLN A 527 12.52 -28.14 -0.68
N PHE A 528 13.72 -28.58 -1.15
CA PHE A 528 14.46 -27.82 -2.18
C PHE A 528 13.71 -27.85 -3.51
N GLU A 529 13.27 -29.02 -3.98
CA GLU A 529 12.56 -29.18 -5.25
C GLU A 529 11.25 -28.42 -5.26
N ASP A 530 10.50 -28.48 -4.17
CA ASP A 530 9.22 -27.76 -3.97
C ASP A 530 9.41 -26.25 -4.11
N LEU A 531 10.36 -25.65 -3.39
CA LEU A 531 10.59 -24.20 -3.45
C LEU A 531 11.22 -23.76 -4.79
N ILE A 532 12.14 -24.54 -5.37
CA ILE A 532 12.71 -24.27 -6.70
C ILE A 532 11.61 -24.29 -7.76
N ASN A 533 10.68 -25.25 -7.67
CA ASN A 533 9.53 -25.31 -8.57
C ASN A 533 8.62 -24.07 -8.41
N GLU A 534 8.33 -23.69 -7.19
CA GLU A 534 7.51 -22.51 -6.90
C GLU A 534 8.09 -21.21 -7.52
N PHE A 535 9.37 -20.92 -7.27
CA PHE A 535 10.01 -19.76 -7.87
C PHE A 535 10.15 -19.87 -9.39
N THR A 536 10.21 -21.09 -9.93
CA THR A 536 10.15 -21.33 -11.39
C THR A 536 8.75 -20.99 -11.93
N ILE A 537 7.67 -21.34 -11.21
CA ILE A 537 6.31 -20.97 -11.57
C ILE A 537 6.17 -19.44 -11.59
N LEU A 538 6.66 -18.71 -10.58
CA LEU A 538 6.61 -17.26 -10.53
C LEU A 538 7.40 -16.61 -11.68
N LYS A 539 8.59 -17.12 -12.00
CA LYS A 539 9.36 -16.67 -13.15
C LYS A 539 8.62 -16.90 -14.48
N ASN A 540 8.03 -18.08 -14.65
CA ASN A 540 7.25 -18.42 -15.83
C ASN A 540 5.98 -17.58 -15.91
N ALA A 541 5.33 -17.27 -14.79
CA ALA A 541 4.18 -16.38 -14.74
C ALA A 541 4.53 -14.96 -15.23
N SER A 542 5.66 -14.40 -14.80
CA SER A 542 6.15 -13.11 -15.30
C SER A 542 6.36 -13.15 -16.82
N ALA A 543 7.04 -14.19 -17.34
CA ALA A 543 7.29 -14.36 -18.77
C ALA A 543 5.97 -14.54 -19.56
N THR A 544 5.03 -15.35 -19.06
CA THR A 544 3.72 -15.60 -19.67
C THR A 544 2.90 -14.32 -19.74
N TYR A 545 2.79 -13.58 -18.65
CA TYR A 545 2.03 -12.33 -18.65
C TYR A 545 2.63 -11.29 -19.61
N ARG A 546 3.96 -11.16 -19.62
CA ARG A 546 4.67 -10.28 -20.54
C ARG A 546 4.39 -10.60 -22.02
N ALA A 547 4.30 -11.89 -22.35
CA ALA A 547 4.09 -12.35 -23.72
C ALA A 547 2.62 -12.33 -24.16
N GLN A 548 1.66 -12.53 -23.25
CA GLN A 548 0.26 -12.85 -23.57
C GLN A 548 -0.76 -11.96 -22.88
N ALA A 549 -0.36 -10.86 -22.23
CA ALA A 549 -1.28 -9.97 -21.54
C ALA A 549 -2.46 -9.56 -22.44
N GLY A 550 -3.68 -9.72 -21.94
CA GLY A 550 -4.88 -9.29 -22.63
C GLY A 550 -5.01 -7.77 -22.65
N ASP A 551 -4.65 -7.11 -21.56
CA ASP A 551 -4.53 -5.65 -21.50
C ASP A 551 -3.04 -5.23 -21.50
N ILE A 552 -2.58 -4.74 -22.64
CA ILE A 552 -1.20 -4.27 -22.81
C ILE A 552 -0.87 -3.09 -21.88
N ARG A 553 -1.85 -2.29 -21.49
CA ARG A 553 -1.67 -1.13 -20.63
C ARG A 553 -1.33 -1.55 -19.19
N ILE A 554 -1.95 -2.64 -18.68
CA ILE A 554 -1.57 -3.22 -17.39
C ILE A 554 -0.11 -3.65 -17.45
N LYS A 555 0.25 -4.45 -18.48
CA LYS A 555 1.62 -4.94 -18.67
C LYS A 555 2.64 -3.79 -18.69
N ASP A 556 2.35 -2.73 -19.43
CA ASP A 556 3.25 -1.58 -19.57
C ASP A 556 3.40 -0.81 -18.26
N GLN A 557 2.32 -0.68 -17.46
CA GLN A 557 2.36 -0.02 -16.16
C GLN A 557 3.07 -0.84 -15.06
N ILE A 558 3.09 -2.19 -15.17
CA ILE A 558 3.74 -3.05 -14.17
C ILE A 558 5.08 -3.62 -14.65
N VAL A 559 5.61 -3.18 -15.77
CA VAL A 559 6.83 -3.74 -16.38
C VAL A 559 8.03 -3.76 -15.42
N TYR A 560 8.16 -2.76 -14.56
CA TYR A 560 9.24 -2.66 -13.57
C TYR A 560 9.13 -3.78 -12.52
N TRP A 561 7.93 -4.11 -12.07
CA TRP A 561 7.67 -5.21 -11.14
C TRP A 561 7.84 -6.57 -11.82
N LEU A 562 7.46 -6.72 -13.10
CA LEU A 562 7.74 -7.95 -13.86
C LEU A 562 9.25 -8.18 -13.99
N ASN A 563 10.03 -7.13 -14.27
CA ASN A 563 11.49 -7.23 -14.32
C ASN A 563 12.09 -7.57 -12.95
N CYS A 564 11.56 -6.95 -11.88
CA CYS A 564 11.95 -7.27 -10.51
C CYS A 564 11.65 -8.74 -10.17
N TRP A 565 10.51 -9.28 -10.63
CA TRP A 565 10.14 -10.69 -10.45
C TRP A 565 11.12 -11.66 -11.12
N ASP A 566 11.51 -11.38 -12.36
CA ASP A 566 12.44 -12.23 -13.08
C ASP A 566 13.73 -12.43 -12.29
N ASP A 567 14.34 -11.35 -11.84
CA ASP A 567 15.60 -11.39 -11.09
C ASP A 567 15.42 -11.86 -9.62
N THR A 568 14.27 -11.57 -8.99
CA THR A 568 13.97 -12.07 -7.62
C THR A 568 13.80 -13.59 -7.63
N ALA A 569 13.11 -14.13 -8.62
CA ALA A 569 12.95 -15.58 -8.77
C ALA A 569 14.29 -16.26 -9.12
N ASP A 570 15.09 -15.66 -10.01
CA ASP A 570 16.43 -16.17 -10.32
C ASP A 570 17.35 -16.17 -9.09
N ALA A 571 17.29 -15.12 -8.29
CA ALA A 571 18.04 -15.06 -7.03
C ALA A 571 17.62 -16.20 -6.09
N ALA A 572 16.32 -16.38 -5.85
CA ALA A 572 15.81 -17.43 -4.97
C ALA A 572 16.22 -18.83 -5.47
N ILE A 573 16.05 -19.10 -6.77
CA ILE A 573 16.41 -20.40 -7.36
C ILE A 573 17.91 -20.69 -7.22
N ASN A 574 18.77 -19.71 -7.53
CA ASN A 574 20.23 -19.92 -7.46
C ASN A 574 20.70 -20.04 -6.00
N TYR A 575 20.15 -19.27 -5.08
CA TYR A 575 20.47 -19.41 -3.65
C TYR A 575 20.00 -20.76 -3.08
N LEU A 576 18.80 -21.24 -3.43
CA LEU A 576 18.34 -22.57 -3.05
C LEU A 576 19.29 -23.67 -3.55
N LYS A 577 19.69 -23.59 -4.82
CA LYS A 577 20.68 -24.51 -5.40
C LYS A 577 22.06 -24.42 -4.73
N ALA A 578 22.50 -23.22 -4.35
CA ALA A 578 23.75 -22.99 -3.64
C ALA A 578 23.71 -23.59 -2.22
N VAL A 579 22.61 -23.38 -1.47
CA VAL A 579 22.38 -23.96 -0.14
C VAL A 579 22.38 -25.50 -0.24
N LYS A 580 21.72 -26.06 -1.24
CA LYS A 580 21.74 -27.51 -1.50
C LYS A 580 23.14 -27.99 -1.80
N ALA A 581 23.89 -27.30 -2.66
CA ALA A 581 25.28 -27.67 -3.02
C ALA A 581 26.19 -27.63 -1.78
N VAL A 582 25.99 -26.73 -0.85
CA VAL A 582 26.71 -26.72 0.45
C VAL A 582 26.33 -27.94 1.29
N GLN A 583 25.05 -28.31 1.38
CA GLN A 583 24.59 -29.46 2.14
C GLN A 583 25.07 -30.78 1.54
N ASP A 584 25.18 -30.85 0.21
CA ASP A 584 25.64 -32.02 -0.54
C ASP A 584 27.16 -32.07 -0.65
N GLU A 585 27.92 -31.20 0.03
CA GLU A 585 29.39 -31.10 0.00
C GLU A 585 29.96 -31.00 -1.42
N GLU A 586 29.29 -30.27 -2.31
CA GLU A 586 29.74 -30.08 -3.69
C GLU A 586 31.02 -29.23 -3.77
N ALA A 587 31.64 -29.16 -4.95
CA ALA A 587 32.86 -28.40 -5.14
C ALA A 587 32.67 -26.89 -4.93
N ASN A 588 33.68 -26.25 -4.34
CA ASN A 588 33.63 -24.82 -3.97
C ASN A 588 33.39 -23.89 -5.15
N ASP A 589 33.88 -24.21 -6.34
CA ASP A 589 33.65 -23.44 -7.55
C ASP A 589 32.16 -23.46 -7.94
N LYS A 590 31.47 -24.60 -7.81
CA LYS A 590 30.03 -24.69 -8.06
C LYS A 590 29.20 -23.90 -7.05
N ILE A 591 29.56 -23.97 -5.77
CA ILE A 591 28.91 -23.19 -4.71
C ILE A 591 29.08 -21.70 -4.98
N TRP A 592 30.30 -21.27 -5.34
CA TRP A 592 30.59 -19.88 -5.67
C TRP A 592 29.82 -19.38 -6.89
N ASP A 593 29.79 -20.16 -7.98
CA ASP A 593 29.07 -19.78 -9.20
C ASP A 593 27.56 -19.60 -8.96
N LEU A 594 26.95 -20.51 -8.19
CA LEU A 594 25.54 -20.43 -7.84
C LEU A 594 25.26 -19.24 -6.92
N TYR A 595 26.11 -19.05 -5.89
CA TYR A 595 25.96 -17.91 -4.97
C TYR A 595 26.13 -16.57 -5.69
N SER A 596 27.22 -16.39 -6.43
CA SER A 596 27.50 -15.14 -7.14
C SER A 596 26.45 -14.82 -8.19
N THR A 597 25.91 -15.84 -8.88
CA THR A 597 24.79 -15.67 -9.81
C THR A 597 23.53 -15.23 -9.08
N GLY A 598 23.21 -15.86 -7.95
CA GLY A 598 22.06 -15.47 -7.11
C GLY A 598 22.20 -14.05 -6.57
N GLN A 599 23.39 -13.69 -6.09
CA GLN A 599 23.68 -12.33 -5.59
C GLN A 599 23.54 -11.29 -6.69
N ALA A 600 24.10 -11.53 -7.86
CA ALA A 600 23.99 -10.63 -9.00
C ALA A 600 22.52 -10.41 -9.42
N ALA A 601 21.72 -11.47 -9.44
CA ALA A 601 20.29 -11.39 -9.70
C ALA A 601 19.56 -10.60 -8.59
N PHE A 602 19.85 -10.85 -7.32
CA PHE A 602 19.21 -10.13 -6.21
C PHE A 602 19.57 -8.64 -6.21
N GLU A 603 20.81 -8.27 -6.49
CA GLU A 603 21.19 -6.86 -6.61
C GLU A 603 20.52 -6.21 -7.83
N LYS A 604 20.42 -6.93 -8.94
CA LYS A 604 19.76 -6.43 -10.14
C LYS A 604 18.26 -6.23 -9.92
N SER A 605 17.59 -7.09 -9.15
CA SER A 605 16.16 -6.93 -8.85
C SER A 605 15.81 -5.58 -8.19
N LYS A 606 16.78 -4.93 -7.54
CA LYS A 606 16.63 -3.63 -6.87
C LYS A 606 16.81 -2.41 -7.79
N THR A 607 17.11 -2.61 -9.08
CA THR A 607 17.51 -1.53 -10.01
C THR A 607 16.40 -1.03 -10.92
N TYR A 608 15.21 -1.60 -10.86
CA TYR A 608 14.09 -1.28 -11.75
C TYR A 608 13.34 -0.05 -11.27
N GLY A 609 13.88 1.12 -11.66
CA GLY A 609 13.36 2.43 -11.28
C GLY A 609 12.22 2.90 -12.17
N PHE A 610 11.19 3.47 -11.58
CA PHE A 610 10.08 4.15 -12.25
C PHE A 610 9.90 5.56 -11.70
N ASN A 611 9.31 6.44 -12.51
CA ASN A 611 9.10 7.82 -12.11
C ASN A 611 8.03 7.95 -11.01
N TYR A 612 8.34 8.74 -9.99
CA TYR A 612 7.40 9.15 -8.96
C TYR A 612 7.59 10.67 -8.71
N VAL A 613 6.70 11.48 -9.27
CA VAL A 613 6.76 12.95 -9.26
C VAL A 613 8.09 13.48 -9.79
N ASP A 614 9.07 13.78 -8.94
CA ASP A 614 10.36 14.40 -9.26
C ASP A 614 11.57 13.49 -9.02
N HIS A 615 11.35 12.22 -8.66
CA HIS A 615 12.42 11.26 -8.38
C HIS A 615 12.07 9.85 -8.89
N LEU A 616 13.03 8.93 -8.79
CA LEU A 616 12.81 7.51 -9.06
C LEU A 616 12.50 6.76 -7.77
N GLU A 617 11.48 5.91 -7.85
CA GLU A 617 11.27 4.81 -6.90
C GLU A 617 11.61 3.49 -7.58
N TYR A 618 11.99 2.48 -6.81
CA TYR A 618 12.42 1.18 -7.34
C TYR A 618 11.42 0.10 -6.97
N ALA A 619 10.98 -0.65 -7.96
CA ALA A 619 9.99 -1.70 -7.79
C ALA A 619 10.47 -2.78 -6.79
N GLU A 620 9.57 -3.19 -5.89
CA GLU A 620 9.80 -4.26 -4.92
C GLU A 620 8.65 -5.27 -4.98
N VAL A 621 8.97 -6.57 -4.83
CA VAL A 621 8.01 -7.69 -4.85
C VAL A 621 8.32 -8.66 -3.71
N GLY A 622 7.30 -9.35 -3.18
CA GLY A 622 7.46 -10.39 -2.17
C GLY A 622 8.10 -9.91 -0.86
N VAL A 623 7.88 -8.66 -0.48
CA VAL A 623 8.61 -7.97 0.60
C VAL A 623 8.35 -8.54 1.98
N GLN A 624 7.19 -9.16 2.20
CA GLN A 624 6.82 -9.68 3.53
C GLN A 624 7.51 -11.00 3.86
N HIS A 625 7.62 -11.91 2.90
CA HIS A 625 8.15 -13.27 3.16
C HIS A 625 9.27 -13.69 2.21
N ILE A 626 9.20 -13.36 0.91
CA ILE A 626 10.16 -13.80 -0.10
C ILE A 626 11.50 -13.07 0.05
N VAL A 627 11.48 -11.74 0.13
CA VAL A 627 12.72 -10.96 0.30
C VAL A 627 13.46 -11.31 1.59
N PRO A 628 12.79 -11.43 2.76
CA PRO A 628 13.45 -11.92 3.97
C PRO A 628 14.01 -13.35 3.85
N PHE A 629 13.36 -14.22 3.09
CA PHE A 629 13.85 -15.56 2.79
C PHE A 629 15.14 -15.53 1.95
N ILE A 630 15.15 -14.74 0.89
CA ILE A 630 16.34 -14.54 0.03
C ILE A 630 17.49 -13.97 0.86
N LYS A 631 17.25 -12.95 1.68
CA LYS A 631 18.27 -12.36 2.57
C LYS A 631 18.85 -13.36 3.58
N ALA A 632 18.05 -14.27 4.11
CA ALA A 632 18.52 -15.30 5.02
C ALA A 632 19.48 -16.26 4.32
N MET A 633 19.17 -16.68 3.09
CA MET A 633 20.07 -17.52 2.29
C MET A 633 21.34 -16.76 1.86
N ASP A 634 21.20 -15.49 1.45
CA ASP A 634 22.34 -14.64 1.09
C ASP A 634 23.34 -14.51 2.26
N SER A 635 22.83 -14.24 3.46
CA SER A 635 23.64 -14.16 4.67
C SER A 635 24.35 -15.48 4.99
N TYR A 636 23.63 -16.62 4.91
CA TYR A 636 24.20 -17.94 5.13
C TYR A 636 25.29 -18.27 4.12
N LEU A 637 25.04 -18.04 2.85
CA LEU A 637 25.97 -18.34 1.76
C LEU A 637 27.15 -17.37 1.71
N GLY A 638 26.96 -16.09 2.06
CA GLY A 638 28.01 -15.09 2.10
C GLY A 638 29.13 -15.43 3.09
N ASP A 639 28.77 -15.98 4.24
CA ASP A 639 29.74 -16.50 5.22
C ASP A 639 30.60 -17.64 4.63
N ILE A 640 29.95 -18.55 3.91
CA ILE A 640 30.63 -19.69 3.25
C ILE A 640 31.47 -19.20 2.08
N ALA A 641 30.93 -18.35 1.21
CA ALA A 641 31.61 -17.78 0.05
C ALA A 641 32.89 -17.04 0.45
N SER A 642 32.85 -16.28 1.57
CA SER A 642 34.02 -15.57 2.07
C SER A 642 35.16 -16.52 2.49
N THR A 643 34.84 -17.74 2.94
CA THR A 643 35.84 -18.76 3.26
C THR A 643 36.37 -19.50 2.02
N ILE A 644 35.59 -19.53 0.95
CA ILE A 644 36.04 -20.07 -0.35
C ILE A 644 37.06 -19.13 -0.99
N VAL A 645 36.82 -17.82 -0.97
CA VAL A 645 37.72 -16.80 -1.56
C VAL A 645 39.00 -16.65 -0.74
N ASP A 646 38.91 -16.71 0.58
CA ASP A 646 40.05 -16.68 1.50
C ASP A 646 39.91 -17.84 2.50
N PRO A 647 40.51 -19.02 2.19
CA PRO A 647 40.47 -20.17 3.09
C PRO A 647 41.07 -19.90 4.48
N ASN A 648 41.79 -18.80 4.65
CA ASN A 648 42.37 -18.40 5.94
C ASN A 648 41.50 -17.42 6.71
N LYS A 649 40.50 -16.82 6.08
CA LYS A 649 39.62 -15.87 6.72
C LYS A 649 38.78 -16.53 7.83
N GLN A 650 38.78 -15.92 9.00
CA GLN A 650 37.91 -16.26 10.12
C GLN A 650 36.60 -15.44 9.96
N VAL A 651 35.48 -16.10 9.86
CA VAL A 651 34.14 -15.42 9.88
C VAL A 651 33.53 -15.66 11.25
N THR A 652 33.16 -14.55 11.91
CA THR A 652 32.38 -14.56 13.15
C THR A 652 30.96 -14.13 12.85
N LYS A 653 29.96 -14.86 13.34
CA LYS A 653 28.54 -14.62 13.09
C LYS A 653 27.79 -14.50 14.41
N PHE A 654 26.94 -13.49 14.52
CA PHE A 654 25.94 -13.43 15.57
C PHE A 654 24.87 -14.51 15.37
N ILE A 655 24.52 -15.22 16.43
CA ILE A 655 23.52 -16.28 16.42
C ILE A 655 22.43 -16.03 17.44
N THR A 656 21.18 -16.21 17.03
CA THR A 656 19.99 -16.13 17.88
C THR A 656 18.86 -16.95 17.27
N ASN A 657 17.87 -17.35 18.08
CA ASN A 657 16.61 -17.91 17.59
C ASN A 657 15.46 -16.90 17.64
N ARG A 658 15.74 -15.61 17.78
CA ARG A 658 14.76 -14.56 17.58
C ARG A 658 14.45 -14.42 16.09
N ASN A 659 13.16 -14.39 15.74
CA ASN A 659 12.68 -14.28 14.35
C ASN A 659 12.30 -12.85 13.96
N ASP A 660 12.21 -11.94 14.92
CA ASP A 660 11.97 -10.52 14.69
C ASP A 660 13.27 -9.78 14.29
N SER A 661 13.14 -8.72 13.53
CA SER A 661 14.30 -7.88 13.18
C SER A 661 14.65 -6.96 14.35
N PRO A 662 15.92 -6.90 14.80
CA PRO A 662 16.32 -5.97 15.82
C PRO A 662 16.38 -4.53 15.26
N THR A 663 16.25 -3.55 16.14
CA THR A 663 16.68 -2.17 15.85
C THR A 663 18.18 -2.06 16.10
N GLY A 664 18.92 -1.29 15.30
CA GLY A 664 20.39 -1.16 15.37
C GLY A 664 21.10 -2.01 14.29
N ASN A 665 22.39 -1.79 14.12
CA ASN A 665 23.23 -2.55 13.20
C ASN A 665 23.78 -3.81 13.89
N ILE A 666 23.67 -4.98 13.28
CA ILE A 666 24.17 -6.26 13.84
C ILE A 666 25.67 -6.22 14.14
N ASP A 667 26.44 -5.46 13.37
CA ASP A 667 27.88 -5.30 13.61
C ASP A 667 28.20 -4.69 14.99
N ASN A 668 27.25 -3.97 15.59
CA ASN A 668 27.36 -3.44 16.95
C ASN A 668 27.55 -4.54 18.01
N VAL A 669 27.19 -5.80 17.70
CA VAL A 669 27.37 -6.93 18.63
C VAL A 669 28.84 -7.32 18.77
N PHE A 670 29.73 -6.89 17.85
CA PHE A 670 31.14 -7.29 17.77
C PHE A 670 32.13 -6.13 17.83
N ASP A 671 31.62 -4.91 18.02
CA ASP A 671 32.46 -3.72 17.91
C ASP A 671 33.28 -3.40 19.19
N ASN A 672 33.12 -4.25 20.20
CA ASN A 672 33.72 -4.12 21.51
C ASN A 672 33.40 -2.79 22.22
N LYS A 673 32.22 -2.21 21.95
CA LYS A 673 31.74 -0.98 22.54
C LYS A 673 30.51 -1.28 23.40
N ALA A 674 30.51 -0.72 24.62
CA ALA A 674 29.37 -0.91 25.54
C ALA A 674 28.20 0.10 25.31
N ASN A 675 28.36 1.08 24.43
CA ASN A 675 27.39 2.15 24.17
C ASN A 675 26.65 1.99 22.82
N THR A 676 27.05 1.04 21.99
CA THR A 676 26.29 0.59 20.82
C THR A 676 25.36 -0.54 21.21
N GLU A 677 24.27 -0.75 20.48
CA GLU A 677 23.33 -1.82 20.80
C GLU A 677 22.48 -2.26 19.60
N ILE A 678 21.99 -3.50 19.69
CA ILE A 678 20.82 -3.96 18.95
C ILE A 678 19.72 -4.33 19.94
N VAL A 679 18.44 -4.12 19.57
CA VAL A 679 17.31 -4.36 20.47
C VAL A 679 16.18 -5.10 19.75
N TYR A 680 15.81 -6.26 20.28
CA TYR A 680 14.63 -7.01 19.88
C TYR A 680 13.43 -6.57 20.70
N LYS A 681 12.39 -6.03 20.03
CA LYS A 681 11.22 -5.40 20.69
C LYS A 681 9.92 -6.18 20.54
N THR A 682 9.82 -7.04 19.53
CA THR A 682 8.58 -7.76 19.19
C THR A 682 8.87 -9.25 18.96
N PRO A 683 8.28 -10.18 19.74
CA PRO A 683 7.35 -9.93 20.84
C PRO A 683 8.06 -9.31 22.05
N ASN A 684 7.28 -8.54 22.85
CA ASN A 684 7.75 -7.93 24.10
C ASN A 684 7.87 -8.98 25.22
N THR A 685 8.53 -10.10 24.91
CA THR A 685 8.76 -11.22 25.81
C THR A 685 10.04 -11.95 25.38
N ILE A 686 10.68 -12.59 26.35
CA ILE A 686 11.80 -13.51 26.14
C ILE A 686 11.34 -14.88 26.64
N SER A 687 11.22 -15.86 25.77
CA SER A 687 10.82 -17.22 26.13
C SER A 687 12.03 -18.03 26.60
N LYS A 688 11.79 -19.01 27.48
CA LYS A 688 12.79 -20.03 27.82
C LYS A 688 13.34 -20.68 26.55
N GLY A 689 14.65 -20.82 26.46
CA GLY A 689 15.32 -21.33 25.27
C GLY A 689 15.72 -20.25 24.25
N THR A 690 15.30 -18.99 24.42
CA THR A 690 15.85 -17.88 23.64
C THR A 690 17.33 -17.73 23.90
N TYR A 691 18.14 -17.59 22.84
CA TYR A 691 19.58 -17.43 23.00
C TYR A 691 20.15 -16.29 22.15
N VAL A 692 21.30 -15.77 22.58
CA VAL A 692 22.17 -14.88 21.82
C VAL A 692 23.60 -15.35 21.96
N GLY A 693 24.38 -15.24 20.89
CA GLY A 693 25.75 -15.71 20.94
C GLY A 693 26.53 -15.47 19.65
N VAL A 694 27.66 -16.13 19.52
CA VAL A 694 28.51 -16.05 18.35
C VAL A 694 28.91 -17.46 17.89
N SER A 695 29.04 -17.61 16.57
CA SER A 695 29.61 -18.81 15.94
C SER A 695 30.79 -18.47 15.02
N TYR A 696 31.62 -19.45 14.75
CA TYR A 696 32.85 -19.28 14.03
C TYR A 696 32.93 -20.25 12.83
N SER A 697 33.38 -19.74 11.68
CA SER A 697 33.64 -20.58 10.50
C SER A 697 34.75 -21.61 10.75
N LYS A 698 35.76 -21.25 11.54
CA LYS A 698 36.81 -22.13 12.02
C LYS A 698 36.79 -22.20 13.54
N ALA A 699 37.11 -23.38 14.08
CA ALA A 699 37.21 -23.52 15.53
C ALA A 699 38.31 -22.63 16.09
N ILE A 700 38.04 -21.96 17.21
CA ILE A 700 38.97 -21.13 17.93
C ILE A 700 39.11 -21.60 19.38
N ASP A 701 40.23 -21.28 20.00
CA ASP A 701 40.37 -21.44 21.46
C ASP A 701 39.81 -20.23 22.14
N ILE A 702 39.00 -20.40 23.20
CA ILE A 702 38.41 -19.31 23.97
C ILE A 702 38.95 -19.33 25.38
N ASP A 703 39.57 -18.25 25.78
CA ASP A 703 40.07 -18.03 27.15
C ASP A 703 39.18 -17.07 27.92
N ARG A 704 38.53 -16.16 27.25
CA ARG A 704 37.57 -15.18 27.85
C ARG A 704 36.39 -14.88 26.96
N VAL A 705 35.28 -14.56 27.56
CA VAL A 705 34.07 -14.04 26.86
C VAL A 705 33.37 -13.05 27.77
N THR A 706 32.93 -11.94 27.18
CA THR A 706 32.07 -10.96 27.88
C THR A 706 30.75 -10.80 27.12
N PHE A 707 29.62 -11.07 27.78
CA PHE A 707 28.30 -10.77 27.28
C PHE A 707 27.82 -9.46 27.88
N ARG A 708 27.65 -8.41 27.09
CA ARG A 708 27.06 -7.11 27.49
C ARG A 708 25.63 -7.05 26.97
N LEU A 709 24.67 -7.39 27.84
CA LEU A 709 23.26 -7.44 27.52
C LEU A 709 22.49 -6.27 28.17
N GLY A 710 21.19 -6.17 27.87
CA GLY A 710 20.37 -5.02 28.24
C GLY A 710 20.52 -3.87 27.27
N THR A 711 19.60 -2.90 27.33
CA THR A 711 19.67 -1.69 26.52
C THR A 711 20.44 -0.59 27.26
N ASN A 712 20.96 0.39 26.52
CA ASN A 712 21.64 1.56 27.11
C ASN A 712 20.72 2.37 28.03
N SER A 713 19.39 2.31 27.77
CA SER A 713 18.38 2.99 28.56
C SER A 713 17.86 2.16 29.74
N ASN A 714 17.95 0.82 29.67
CA ASN A 714 17.43 -0.08 30.70
C ASN A 714 18.21 -1.41 30.75
N SER A 715 19.08 -1.53 31.73
CA SER A 715 19.89 -2.74 31.94
C SER A 715 19.06 -4.02 32.23
N LYS A 716 17.75 -3.88 32.53
CA LYS A 716 16.86 -5.00 32.79
C LYS A 716 16.25 -5.60 31.51
N ASP A 717 16.49 -4.99 30.34
CA ASP A 717 16.04 -5.52 29.04
C ASP A 717 16.95 -6.67 28.55
N THR A 718 17.02 -7.72 29.38
CA THR A 718 17.81 -8.93 29.21
C THR A 718 17.04 -10.13 29.75
N PHE A 719 17.62 -11.32 29.73
CA PHE A 719 17.06 -12.56 30.28
C PHE A 719 16.67 -12.40 31.75
N SER A 720 15.64 -13.11 32.19
CA SER A 720 15.36 -13.27 33.64
C SER A 720 16.45 -14.10 34.28
N LYS A 721 16.70 -15.30 33.75
CA LYS A 721 17.82 -16.18 34.08
C LYS A 721 18.37 -16.82 32.82
N ALA A 722 19.67 -17.04 32.81
CA ALA A 722 20.35 -17.62 31.65
C ALA A 722 21.55 -18.46 32.05
N LYS A 723 21.98 -19.36 31.17
CA LYS A 723 23.23 -20.12 31.23
C LYS A 723 24.09 -19.82 30.03
N VAL A 724 25.40 -20.02 30.18
CA VAL A 724 26.34 -19.96 29.04
C VAL A 724 26.58 -21.37 28.52
N GLN A 725 26.55 -21.52 27.20
CA GLN A 725 26.79 -22.77 26.49
C GLN A 725 27.82 -22.55 25.39
N TYR A 726 28.61 -23.59 25.08
CA TYR A 726 29.53 -23.60 23.95
C TYR A 726 29.34 -24.88 23.12
N THR A 727 29.90 -24.87 21.91
CA THR A 727 29.92 -26.02 21.00
C THR A 727 31.25 -26.14 20.29
N THR A 728 31.73 -27.36 20.10
CA THR A 728 32.96 -27.67 19.32
C THR A 728 32.64 -28.19 17.93
N ASP A 729 31.42 -28.69 17.68
CA ASP A 729 31.00 -29.27 16.41
C ASP A 729 29.98 -28.39 15.66
N GLY A 730 29.51 -27.28 16.28
CA GLY A 730 28.48 -26.42 15.74
C GLY A 730 27.06 -26.97 15.87
N LYS A 731 26.87 -28.17 16.41
CA LYS A 731 25.57 -28.86 16.50
C LYS A 731 25.16 -29.13 17.93
N LYS A 732 26.04 -29.71 18.74
CA LYS A 732 25.75 -30.06 20.14
C LYS A 732 26.26 -28.98 21.06
N TRP A 733 25.33 -28.36 21.80
CA TRP A 733 25.61 -27.34 22.80
C TRP A 733 25.75 -27.94 24.19
N VAL A 734 26.75 -27.53 24.94
CA VAL A 734 27.08 -28.00 26.28
C VAL A 734 27.13 -26.82 27.22
N ASP A 735 26.53 -26.95 28.42
CA ASP A 735 26.64 -25.93 29.46
C ASP A 735 28.12 -25.73 29.81
N LEU A 736 28.56 -24.46 29.90
CA LEU A 736 29.94 -24.12 30.26
C LEU A 736 30.27 -24.58 31.67
N ASP A 737 29.33 -24.37 32.56
CA ASP A 737 29.35 -24.76 33.96
C ASP A 737 27.91 -24.92 34.49
N ASN A 738 27.74 -25.12 35.81
CA ASN A 738 26.43 -25.21 36.45
C ASN A 738 25.86 -23.83 36.89
N GLN A 739 26.55 -22.73 36.53
CA GLN A 739 26.14 -21.40 36.98
C GLN A 739 24.94 -20.89 36.17
N GLU A 740 23.98 -20.31 36.88
CA GLU A 740 22.84 -19.61 36.31
C GLU A 740 22.93 -18.13 36.63
N TYR A 741 22.86 -17.25 35.64
CA TYR A 741 22.98 -15.82 35.74
C TYR A 741 21.61 -15.18 35.86
N THR A 742 21.32 -14.44 36.92
CA THR A 742 20.06 -13.71 37.12
C THR A 742 20.18 -12.30 36.56
N LEU A 743 19.25 -11.88 35.68
CA LEU A 743 19.29 -10.58 35.01
C LEU A 743 20.69 -10.24 34.46
N PRO A 744 21.27 -11.13 33.62
CA PRO A 744 22.61 -10.94 33.10
C PRO A 744 22.68 -9.63 32.29
N ASN A 745 23.58 -8.71 32.70
CA ASN A 745 23.82 -7.44 32.01
C ASN A 745 25.24 -7.38 31.49
N ASP A 746 26.23 -7.41 32.34
CA ASP A 746 27.66 -7.53 32.00
C ASP A 746 28.21 -8.78 32.67
N VAL A 747 28.35 -9.87 31.87
CA VAL A 747 28.86 -11.15 32.34
C VAL A 747 30.23 -11.40 31.70
N ALA A 748 31.28 -11.19 32.45
CA ALA A 748 32.66 -11.42 32.04
C ALA A 748 33.15 -12.75 32.61
N LEU A 749 33.65 -13.63 31.76
CA LEU A 749 34.21 -14.93 32.11
C LEU A 749 35.65 -14.99 31.60
N THR A 750 36.57 -15.37 32.47
CA THR A 750 38.02 -15.45 32.19
C THR A 750 38.57 -16.84 32.55
N ASP A 751 39.75 -17.12 32.09
CA ASP A 751 40.48 -18.37 32.38
C ASP A 751 39.74 -19.61 31.93
N LEU A 752 38.96 -19.53 30.82
CA LEU A 752 38.05 -20.58 30.35
C LEU A 752 38.79 -21.78 29.77
N ASN A 753 39.94 -21.57 29.12
CA ASN A 753 40.76 -22.58 28.51
C ASN A 753 40.01 -23.54 27.59
N LEU A 754 38.95 -23.08 26.94
CA LEU A 754 38.18 -23.89 25.99
C LEU A 754 38.93 -24.08 24.69
N LYS A 755 38.97 -25.32 24.18
CA LYS A 755 39.68 -25.66 22.95
C LYS A 755 38.73 -26.02 21.81
N GLY A 756 39.07 -25.56 20.63
CA GLY A 756 38.36 -25.94 19.41
C GLY A 756 36.88 -25.53 19.34
N VAL A 757 36.54 -24.36 19.86
CA VAL A 757 35.17 -23.88 19.97
C VAL A 757 34.66 -23.36 18.62
N LYS A 758 33.48 -23.82 18.17
CA LYS A 758 32.74 -23.39 16.99
C LYS A 758 31.66 -22.34 17.29
N GLY A 759 31.31 -22.19 18.57
CA GLY A 759 30.34 -21.16 19.00
C GLY A 759 30.18 -21.13 20.51
N ILE A 760 29.78 -19.95 21.00
CA ILE A 760 29.46 -19.72 22.41
C ILE A 760 28.20 -18.83 22.48
N ARG A 761 27.29 -19.17 23.41
CA ARG A 761 26.00 -18.45 23.54
C ARG A 761 25.54 -18.35 24.98
N MET A 762 24.66 -17.37 25.23
CA MET A 762 23.87 -17.30 26.46
C MET A 762 22.43 -17.67 26.12
N ILE A 763 21.83 -18.57 26.92
CA ILE A 763 20.49 -19.12 26.68
C ILE A 763 19.58 -18.92 27.89
N ALA A 764 18.35 -18.44 27.66
CA ALA A 764 17.35 -18.26 28.72
C ALA A 764 16.91 -19.57 29.34
N THR A 765 16.86 -19.64 30.66
CA THR A 765 16.41 -20.83 31.44
C THR A 765 14.96 -20.71 31.92
N GLU A 766 14.38 -19.51 31.89
CA GLU A 766 12.97 -19.23 32.20
C GLU A 766 12.38 -18.12 31.31
N ASP A 767 11.04 -18.01 31.31
CA ASP A 767 10.35 -16.95 30.56
C ASP A 767 10.44 -15.59 31.27
N LYS A 768 10.41 -14.51 30.49
CA LYS A 768 10.30 -13.13 30.97
C LYS A 768 9.34 -12.32 30.09
N ALA A 769 8.28 -11.81 30.70
CA ALA A 769 7.30 -10.97 30.04
C ALA A 769 7.59 -9.48 30.21
N ASN A 770 7.02 -8.62 29.36
CA ASN A 770 7.12 -7.16 29.38
C ASN A 770 8.57 -6.67 29.39
N THR A 771 9.39 -7.22 28.51
CA THR A 771 10.82 -6.89 28.39
C THR A 771 11.26 -6.96 26.93
N TRP A 772 12.20 -6.11 26.58
CA TRP A 772 12.95 -6.24 25.34
C TRP A 772 14.20 -7.11 25.56
N LEU A 773 14.89 -7.47 24.48
CA LEU A 773 16.19 -8.11 24.54
C LEU A 773 17.21 -7.20 23.88
N GLY A 774 17.98 -6.50 24.67
CA GLY A 774 19.09 -5.67 24.24
C GLY A 774 20.41 -6.44 24.25
N ILE A 775 21.22 -6.28 23.22
CA ILE A 775 22.59 -6.79 23.13
C ILE A 775 23.48 -5.61 22.77
N ARG A 776 24.40 -5.27 23.64
CA ARG A 776 25.39 -4.19 23.47
C ARG A 776 26.68 -4.69 22.88
N ASP A 777 27.12 -5.89 23.26
CA ASP A 777 28.35 -6.48 22.75
C ASP A 777 28.51 -7.93 23.20
N ILE A 778 29.19 -8.76 22.39
CA ILE A 778 29.64 -10.09 22.75
C ILE A 778 31.12 -10.20 22.38
N ALA A 779 31.99 -9.86 23.32
CA ALA A 779 33.44 -9.85 23.14
C ALA A 779 34.06 -11.20 23.48
N VAL A 780 34.78 -11.81 22.54
CA VAL A 780 35.48 -13.09 22.74
C VAL A 780 36.98 -12.90 22.54
N ASN A 781 37.77 -13.29 23.51
CA ASN A 781 39.23 -13.12 23.55
C ASN A 781 39.70 -11.67 23.32
N ALA A 782 38.80 -10.74 23.41
CA ALA A 782 39.13 -9.32 23.32
C ALA A 782 39.83 -8.90 24.60
N ASP A 783 40.95 -8.19 24.47
CA ASP A 783 41.50 -7.44 25.61
C ASP A 783 40.50 -6.39 26.03
N GLU A 784 40.31 -6.17 27.31
CA GLU A 784 39.54 -5.04 27.79
C GLU A 784 40.25 -3.74 27.39
N VAL A 785 40.08 -3.35 26.15
CA VAL A 785 40.37 -1.97 25.75
C VAL A 785 39.21 -1.14 26.30
N VAL A 786 39.30 -0.70 27.50
CA VAL A 786 38.57 0.46 27.98
C VAL A 786 39.14 1.67 27.23
N THR A 787 38.81 1.76 25.95
CA THR A 787 38.79 3.07 25.29
C THR A 787 37.55 3.74 25.83
N GLU A 788 37.74 4.57 26.86
CA GLU A 788 36.80 5.64 27.20
C GLU A 788 36.65 6.47 25.91
N GLU A 789 35.78 6.06 24.98
CA GLU A 789 35.36 6.95 23.92
C GLU A 789 34.72 8.13 24.63
N ASP A 790 35.31 9.30 24.49
CA ASP A 790 34.72 10.55 24.90
C ASP A 790 33.90 11.11 23.73
N PRO A 791 32.61 10.73 23.61
CA PRO A 791 31.75 11.29 22.56
C PRO A 791 31.52 12.79 22.78
N GLY A 792 31.95 13.33 23.90
CA GLY A 792 31.68 14.67 24.37
C GLY A 792 30.37 14.80 25.16
N THR A 793 30.20 15.90 25.80
CA THR A 793 29.00 16.29 26.54
C THR A 793 28.32 17.45 25.80
N LEU A 794 27.04 17.29 25.47
CA LEU A 794 26.25 18.34 24.83
C LEU A 794 25.68 19.33 25.87
N SER A 795 25.75 20.60 25.53
CA SER A 795 25.08 21.69 26.23
C SER A 795 24.50 22.71 25.26
N VAL A 796 23.51 23.48 25.69
CA VAL A 796 22.88 24.52 24.89
C VAL A 796 22.98 25.86 25.59
N ASP A 797 23.09 26.94 24.79
CA ASP A 797 23.04 28.32 25.27
C ASP A 797 21.94 29.08 24.51
N LYS A 798 21.18 29.90 25.22
CA LYS A 798 20.01 30.65 24.72
C LYS A 798 18.93 29.75 24.07
N LEU A 799 18.82 28.51 24.50
CA LEU A 799 17.87 27.51 24.03
C LEU A 799 17.31 26.71 25.19
N THR A 800 16.03 26.40 25.10
CA THR A 800 15.36 25.45 26.00
C THR A 800 14.98 24.22 25.19
N LEU A 801 15.23 23.02 25.72
CA LEU A 801 14.77 21.77 25.11
C LEU A 801 13.25 21.67 25.22
N LYS A 802 12.58 21.55 24.09
CA LYS A 802 11.11 21.45 23.94
C LYS A 802 10.62 20.05 23.66
N GLY A 803 11.48 19.18 23.15
CA GLY A 803 11.15 17.80 22.86
C GLY A 803 12.38 16.97 22.49
N GLY A 804 12.29 15.66 22.63
CA GLY A 804 13.42 14.76 22.38
C GLY A 804 14.43 14.75 23.53
N SER A 805 15.69 14.45 23.22
CA SER A 805 16.80 14.38 24.17
C SER A 805 18.09 14.92 23.55
N LEU A 806 18.94 15.55 24.32
CA LEU A 806 20.30 15.95 23.88
C LEU A 806 21.13 14.74 23.42
N ASN A 807 20.99 13.61 24.10
CA ASN A 807 21.72 12.39 23.74
C ASN A 807 21.33 11.84 22.35
N ASN A 808 20.16 12.17 21.85
CA ASN A 808 19.74 11.81 20.48
C ASN A 808 20.63 12.43 19.38
N LEU A 809 21.39 13.46 19.70
CA LEU A 809 22.30 14.11 18.75
C LEU A 809 23.63 13.36 18.60
N LEU A 810 23.93 12.44 19.53
CA LEU A 810 25.16 11.63 19.57
C LEU A 810 24.91 10.20 19.07
N ASP A 811 23.64 9.79 18.90
CA ASP A 811 23.33 8.46 18.37
C ASP A 811 23.50 8.44 16.84
N ASP A 812 23.55 7.25 16.27
CA ASP A 812 23.72 7.08 14.82
C ASP A 812 22.39 7.07 14.05
N SER A 813 21.31 7.63 14.66
CA SER A 813 19.95 7.58 14.14
C SER A 813 19.46 8.95 13.66
N ASN A 814 19.22 9.10 12.38
CA ASN A 814 18.53 10.28 11.84
C ASN A 814 17.03 10.34 12.18
N ALA A 815 16.47 9.27 12.78
CA ALA A 815 15.07 9.23 13.19
C ALA A 815 14.83 9.85 14.59
N THR A 816 15.88 9.97 15.39
CA THR A 816 15.86 10.62 16.70
C THR A 816 16.22 12.11 16.57
N TYR A 817 15.80 12.93 17.51
CA TYR A 817 16.04 14.37 17.45
C TYR A 817 15.97 15.05 18.82
N ALA A 818 16.43 16.30 18.87
CA ALA A 818 16.14 17.25 19.92
C ALA A 818 15.51 18.52 19.32
N HIS A 819 14.44 19.00 19.91
CA HIS A 819 13.79 20.26 19.55
C HIS A 819 14.15 21.36 20.54
N PHE A 820 14.56 22.50 20.03
CA PHE A 820 14.97 23.65 20.81
C PHE A 820 14.22 24.91 20.41
N ALA A 821 13.96 25.77 21.36
CA ALA A 821 13.50 27.14 21.16
C ALA A 821 13.70 27.96 22.42
N GLU A 822 13.67 29.28 22.31
CA GLU A 822 13.57 30.19 23.44
C GLU A 822 12.18 30.80 23.52
N SER A 823 11.67 31.06 24.70
CA SER A 823 10.37 31.72 24.91
C SER A 823 10.31 32.46 26.25
N PRO A 824 9.48 33.54 26.33
CA PRO A 824 8.66 34.13 25.28
C PRO A 824 9.44 35.17 24.47
N TYR A 825 9.17 35.30 23.18
CA TYR A 825 9.68 36.43 22.40
C TYR A 825 8.98 37.71 22.82
N LYS A 826 9.80 38.68 23.28
CA LYS A 826 9.28 39.94 23.87
C LYS A 826 8.82 40.98 22.87
N GLY A 827 8.93 40.72 21.59
CA GLY A 827 8.63 41.66 20.49
C GLY A 827 7.28 41.47 19.75
N GLY A 828 6.36 40.64 20.26
CA GLY A 828 5.09 40.34 19.58
C GLY A 828 4.36 39.16 20.18
N GLU A 829 3.32 38.64 19.47
CA GLU A 829 2.48 37.50 19.87
C GLU A 829 3.16 36.13 19.69
N ILE A 830 4.39 36.08 19.20
CA ILE A 830 5.13 34.84 18.91
C ILE A 830 5.64 34.26 20.22
N LYS A 831 5.27 33.01 20.52
CA LYS A 831 5.60 32.32 21.78
C LYS A 831 7.02 31.77 21.80
N ASP A 832 7.44 31.09 20.76
CA ASP A 832 8.73 30.44 20.64
C ASP A 832 9.53 31.01 19.46
N TYR A 833 10.84 31.12 19.58
CA TYR A 833 11.75 31.65 18.57
C TYR A 833 13.14 31.05 18.68
N LEU A 834 13.93 31.15 17.60
CA LEU A 834 15.34 30.79 17.60
C LEU A 834 16.17 32.08 17.62
N PRO A 835 16.82 32.43 18.78
CA PRO A 835 17.55 33.68 18.90
C PRO A 835 18.88 33.66 18.15
N VAL A 836 19.37 34.87 17.84
CA VAL A 836 20.74 35.06 17.38
C VAL A 836 21.71 34.63 18.49
N ASP A 837 22.81 34.01 18.11
CA ASP A 837 23.85 33.43 18.96
C ASP A 837 23.36 32.27 19.87
N ALA A 838 22.18 31.73 19.62
CA ALA A 838 21.80 30.44 20.19
C ALA A 838 22.75 29.34 19.74
N SER A 839 23.21 28.48 20.64
CA SER A 839 24.19 27.47 20.25
C SER A 839 24.00 26.13 20.96
N ILE A 840 24.45 25.08 20.25
CA ILE A 840 24.61 23.72 20.76
C ILE A 840 26.09 23.42 20.77
N THR A 841 26.63 23.05 21.92
CA THR A 841 28.07 22.85 22.14
C THR A 841 28.37 21.43 22.58
N LEU A 842 29.30 20.79 21.86
CA LEU A 842 29.88 19.50 22.20
C LEU A 842 31.23 19.72 22.88
N THR A 843 31.32 19.41 24.17
CA THR A 843 32.53 19.62 24.99
C THR A 843 33.18 18.28 25.31
N PHE A 844 34.50 18.15 25.09
CA PHE A 844 35.27 16.96 25.35
C PHE A 844 35.86 16.99 26.75
N LYS A 845 35.94 15.85 27.41
CA LYS A 845 36.59 15.69 28.74
C LYS A 845 38.09 16.08 28.71
N LYS A 846 38.76 15.76 27.60
CA LYS A 846 40.12 16.18 27.27
C LYS A 846 40.16 16.79 25.88
N ALA A 847 41.09 17.73 25.65
CA ALA A 847 41.22 18.29 24.31
C ALA A 847 41.51 17.18 23.29
N LYS A 848 40.70 17.10 22.25
CA LYS A 848 40.66 16.04 21.23
C LYS A 848 41.03 16.60 19.84
N THR A 849 41.79 15.84 19.06
CA THR A 849 42.06 16.21 17.67
C THR A 849 40.77 16.06 16.87
N LEU A 850 40.35 17.11 16.14
CA LEU A 850 39.13 17.08 15.36
C LEU A 850 39.33 16.28 14.05
N GLY A 851 38.42 15.36 13.80
CA GLY A 851 38.29 14.65 12.55
C GLY A 851 37.12 15.20 11.73
N THR A 852 36.12 14.39 11.46
CA THR A 852 34.92 14.80 10.73
C THR A 852 33.79 15.17 11.67
N ILE A 853 33.24 16.38 11.50
CA ILE A 853 32.11 16.90 12.24
C ILE A 853 30.82 16.64 11.44
N TYR A 854 29.90 15.93 12.06
CA TYR A 854 28.58 15.65 11.49
C TYR A 854 27.54 16.53 12.18
N PHE A 855 26.78 17.27 11.39
CA PHE A 855 25.63 18.05 11.86
C PHE A 855 24.41 17.84 10.96
N GLY A 856 23.27 17.55 11.55
CA GLY A 856 21.99 17.37 10.88
C GLY A 856 20.88 18.16 11.55
N GLN A 857 20.07 18.86 10.77
CA GLN A 857 18.89 19.59 11.21
C GLN A 857 17.70 19.30 10.28
N ASP A 858 16.51 19.76 10.64
CA ASP A 858 15.28 19.55 9.88
C ASP A 858 15.41 20.03 8.42
N THR A 859 14.83 19.29 7.51
CA THR A 859 14.74 19.66 6.08
C THR A 859 13.62 20.68 5.82
N GLY A 860 12.65 20.76 6.72
CA GLY A 860 11.52 21.67 6.66
C GLY A 860 11.78 23.06 7.22
N THR A 861 10.85 23.54 8.04
CA THR A 861 10.85 24.90 8.60
C THR A 861 11.51 25.03 9.95
N ASP A 862 11.72 23.94 10.68
CA ASP A 862 12.24 23.95 12.06
C ASP A 862 13.77 23.84 12.09
N LYS A 863 14.44 24.79 11.45
CA LYS A 863 15.91 24.81 11.27
C LYS A 863 16.50 26.20 11.42
N SER A 864 17.78 26.28 11.73
CA SER A 864 18.53 27.53 11.59
C SER A 864 18.71 27.88 10.12
N THR A 865 18.30 29.07 9.72
CA THR A 865 18.43 29.56 8.34
C THR A 865 19.86 29.97 7.99
N LYS A 866 20.66 30.29 9.02
CA LYS A 866 22.08 30.58 8.88
C LYS A 866 22.82 30.24 10.16
N TYR A 867 23.87 29.44 10.05
CA TYR A 867 24.66 29.02 11.22
C TYR A 867 26.13 28.87 10.90
N VAL A 868 26.94 28.76 11.96
CA VAL A 868 28.37 28.59 11.85
C VAL A 868 28.84 27.43 12.74
N ILE A 869 29.79 26.65 12.24
CA ILE A 869 30.53 25.67 13.02
C ILE A 869 31.82 26.31 13.51
N GLU A 870 32.02 26.26 14.81
CA GLU A 870 33.16 26.87 15.52
C GLU A 870 33.81 25.89 16.48
N TYR A 871 35.09 26.10 16.79
CA TYR A 871 35.82 25.32 17.79
C TYR A 871 36.53 26.22 18.78
N THR A 872 36.88 25.68 19.92
CA THR A 872 37.70 26.35 20.91
C THR A 872 38.80 25.43 21.46
N THR A 873 39.98 25.99 21.66
CA THR A 873 41.14 25.29 22.24
C THR A 873 41.33 25.60 23.74
N ASP A 874 40.83 26.71 24.19
CA ASP A 874 40.93 27.21 25.57
C ASP A 874 39.64 27.13 26.38
N GLY A 875 38.48 26.92 25.70
CA GLY A 875 37.15 26.93 26.27
C GLY A 875 36.50 28.31 26.37
N GLN A 876 37.17 29.37 25.87
CA GLN A 876 36.68 30.76 25.93
C GLN A 876 36.64 31.42 24.56
N THR A 877 37.68 31.29 23.76
CA THR A 877 37.81 31.92 22.46
C THR A 877 37.35 30.95 21.37
N TRP A 878 36.37 31.36 20.57
CA TRP A 878 35.84 30.56 19.48
C TRP A 878 36.44 31.01 18.15
N LYS A 879 36.82 30.02 17.34
CA LYS A 879 37.34 30.17 15.97
C LYS A 879 36.39 29.52 14.98
N VAL A 880 36.10 30.22 13.92
CA VAL A 880 35.21 29.75 12.85
C VAL A 880 35.89 28.64 12.01
N LEU A 881 35.20 27.53 11.82
CA LEU A 881 35.55 26.53 10.83
C LEU A 881 34.84 26.80 9.49
N LYS A 882 33.53 26.97 9.52
CA LYS A 882 32.75 27.23 8.31
C LYS A 882 31.35 27.75 8.64
N GLU A 883 30.82 28.67 7.78
CA GLU A 883 29.44 29.14 7.82
C GLU A 883 28.58 28.40 6.81
N TYR A 884 27.28 28.26 7.11
CA TYR A 884 26.29 27.56 6.30
C TYR A 884 24.99 28.37 6.21
N ASN A 885 24.27 28.24 5.06
CA ASN A 885 23.01 28.92 4.78
C ASN A 885 21.82 27.95 4.86
N GLY A 886 21.56 27.40 6.05
CA GLY A 886 20.41 26.54 6.31
C GLY A 886 20.56 25.12 5.79
N ASP A 887 21.77 24.66 5.50
CA ASP A 887 22.03 23.28 5.06
C ASP A 887 21.51 22.28 6.11
N ALA A 888 20.73 21.28 5.65
CA ALA A 888 20.07 20.33 6.53
C ALA A 888 21.00 19.19 6.98
N SER A 889 22.04 18.88 6.24
CA SER A 889 23.04 17.88 6.57
C SER A 889 24.43 18.36 6.18
N VAL A 890 25.36 18.25 7.12
CA VAL A 890 26.74 18.68 6.94
C VAL A 890 27.68 17.60 7.42
N GLU A 891 28.65 17.30 6.60
CA GLU A 891 29.83 16.50 6.91
C GLU A 891 31.05 17.39 6.65
N LEU A 892 31.70 17.83 7.71
CA LEU A 892 32.84 18.73 7.65
C LEU A 892 34.11 18.01 8.14
N ASP A 893 34.92 17.52 7.21
CA ASP A 893 36.22 16.93 7.51
C ASP A 893 37.27 18.05 7.73
N VAL A 894 37.84 18.08 8.93
CA VAL A 894 38.92 18.99 9.33
C VAL A 894 40.15 18.23 9.80
N SER A 895 40.24 16.93 9.59
CA SER A 895 41.32 16.04 10.02
C SER A 895 42.71 16.54 9.56
N SER A 896 42.80 17.03 8.32
CA SER A 896 44.04 17.56 7.72
C SER A 896 44.58 18.85 8.43
N GLN A 897 43.71 19.54 9.20
CA GLN A 897 44.10 20.78 9.90
C GLN A 897 44.75 20.51 11.25
N ASN A 898 44.72 19.27 11.75
CA ASN A 898 45.31 18.83 13.01
C ASN A 898 44.93 19.73 14.23
N ILE A 899 43.66 20.11 14.29
CA ILE A 899 43.10 21.01 15.31
C ILE A 899 42.87 20.23 16.60
N LYS A 900 43.50 20.61 17.70
CA LYS A 900 43.22 20.03 19.03
C LYS A 900 42.28 20.96 19.82
N ALA A 901 41.02 20.58 19.88
CA ALA A 901 39.95 21.38 20.49
C ALA A 901 39.44 20.82 21.81
N LYS A 902 38.99 21.70 22.69
CA LYS A 902 38.23 21.36 23.91
C LYS A 902 36.74 21.22 23.64
N ALA A 903 36.22 21.96 22.66
CA ALA A 903 34.83 21.89 22.29
C ALA A 903 34.61 22.35 20.83
N VAL A 904 33.50 21.90 20.27
CA VAL A 904 32.92 22.32 18.97
C VAL A 904 31.52 22.83 19.25
N ARG A 905 31.08 23.90 18.56
CA ARG A 905 29.69 24.34 18.66
C ARG A 905 29.09 24.69 17.29
N ILE A 906 27.77 24.54 17.22
CA ILE A 906 26.95 25.07 16.16
C ILE A 906 26.22 26.30 16.71
N ARG A 907 26.42 27.48 16.10
CA ARG A 907 25.81 28.72 16.55
C ARG A 907 24.96 29.36 15.46
N ASN A 908 23.71 29.67 15.83
CA ASN A 908 22.76 30.36 14.94
C ASN A 908 23.15 31.83 14.72
N LEU A 909 23.15 32.29 13.49
CA LEU A 909 23.60 33.61 13.10
C LEU A 909 22.49 34.64 12.88
N GLU A 910 21.24 34.16 12.73
CA GLU A 910 20.08 35.00 12.42
C GLU A 910 18.92 34.76 13.38
N LEU A 911 18.12 35.79 13.59
CA LEU A 911 16.87 35.65 14.32
C LEU A 911 15.85 34.93 13.43
N ASN A 912 15.41 33.73 13.85
CA ASN A 912 14.38 32.98 13.16
C ASN A 912 13.04 33.08 13.89
N LEU A 913 12.01 33.57 13.19
CA LEU A 913 10.66 33.82 13.68
C LEU A 913 9.64 33.32 12.68
N LYS A 914 8.47 32.89 13.15
CA LYS A 914 7.28 32.72 12.32
C LYS A 914 6.34 33.91 12.49
N SER A 915 5.65 34.28 11.43
CA SER A 915 4.71 35.41 11.40
C SER A 915 3.35 35.10 12.04
N ASN A 916 3.17 33.93 12.62
CA ASN A 916 1.92 33.45 13.25
C ASN A 916 2.18 33.00 14.68
N THR A 917 1.12 32.61 15.41
CA THR A 917 1.15 32.15 16.80
C THR A 917 1.85 30.79 17.02
N ALA A 918 2.32 30.12 15.97
CA ALA A 918 2.87 28.74 15.96
C ALA A 918 4.36 28.73 16.26
N GLY A 919 5.00 29.49 16.95
CA GLY A 919 6.40 29.42 17.38
C GLY A 919 7.42 28.91 16.32
N TYR A 920 8.67 29.24 16.48
CA TYR A 920 9.78 28.77 15.64
C TYR A 920 10.70 27.88 16.48
N TRP A 921 10.99 26.68 16.00
CA TRP A 921 11.83 25.71 16.68
C TRP A 921 13.06 25.37 15.87
N TRP A 922 14.07 24.83 16.53
CA TRP A 922 15.26 24.24 15.91
C TRP A 922 15.26 22.75 16.18
N LYS A 923 14.95 21.96 15.19
CA LYS A 923 14.98 20.50 15.27
C LYS A 923 16.33 20.02 14.74
N VAL A 924 17.12 19.41 15.61
CA VAL A 924 18.43 18.85 15.29
C VAL A 924 18.39 17.35 15.51
N ASN A 925 18.93 16.57 14.59
CA ASN A 925 18.94 15.10 14.64
C ASN A 925 20.35 14.53 14.82
N THR A 926 21.40 15.28 14.49
CA THR A 926 22.78 14.81 14.65
C THR A 926 23.70 15.97 15.00
N PHE A 927 24.56 15.77 16.00
CA PHE A 927 25.71 16.60 16.22
C PHE A 927 26.80 15.78 16.94
N LYS A 928 27.73 15.26 16.17
CA LYS A 928 28.81 14.41 16.67
C LYS A 928 30.10 14.65 15.90
N MET A 929 31.19 14.07 16.38
CA MET A 929 32.49 14.14 15.74
C MET A 929 33.13 12.75 15.70
N ALA A 930 33.62 12.34 14.52
CA ALA A 930 34.51 11.20 14.39
C ALA A 930 35.95 11.63 14.58
N ASP A 931 36.75 10.75 15.13
CA ASP A 931 38.20 10.95 15.28
C ASP A 931 38.86 10.97 13.88
N PRO A 932 40.02 11.65 13.74
CA PRO A 932 40.78 11.53 12.48
C PRO A 932 41.15 10.07 12.27
N GLY A 933 40.85 9.51 11.07
CA GLY A 933 41.14 8.14 10.68
C GLY A 933 42.71 7.90 10.60
#